data_3343967b5ec2289f2c30b59f23812817
#
_entry.id   3343967b5ec2289f2c30b59f23812817
#
_cell.length_a   1.000
_cell.length_b   1.000
_cell.length_c   1.000
_cell.angle_alpha   90.00
_cell.angle_beta   90.00
_cell.angle_gamma   90.00
#
_symmetry.space_group_name_H-M   'P 1'
#
loop_
_entity.id
_entity.type
_entity.pdbx_description
1 polymer ?
#
loop_
_entity_poly.entity_id
_entity_poly.type
_entity_poly.pdbx_seq_one_letter_code
_entity_poly.pdbx_strand_id
1 'polypeptide(L)'
;MSQIAGTGSPVRDQKNCALLDNYNIICFSHLRWNFVFQRPQHLMSRFSGTNRVIYWEEPVYLSDQATPNLNLCDCLATGVLIATPQLCAGEDRANDAAILKGLLDKLVASLSGPLVRWYYTPMMLPFSAHVAADRVIYDCMDELANFKNSPPELLRLEQQLLDAADVVFTGGYSLYEAKRDRHPNVHAFPSSVDVSHFAAARALGEDPADQAAIRHPRLGFYGVVDERMDIDLLASIADSRPEWSLVIVGPIVKIDPADLPRRPNIHYLGGKKYEELPAYLRGWDVALMPFAINDATRFISPTKTPEYLAGGRPVVSTPITDVIRHYSQLPGVWIAGNEDEFVRFCQNAITLRAGSKEWLGKVDGMLGQTSWDKTFARMAELIKQGRKCERIEPIVSPTIWPARRKAYDYMIVGAGFAGAVMAERLARGSGKKVLVVDRRPHVAGNAFDRLDDAGVLIHQYGPHIFHTNSQEIVDYLSRFTDWRPYEHRVLASVGDRLVPIPINRTTLNAIYGLQLKDDKQAQAFLASRAEPVTEIRTSEDVVVAAVGRDLYEKFFQGYTRKQWGMDPSELDKSVTARVPTRTNTDDRYFADSFQAMPASGFTRMFENMLDHPNIDLLLGVEYRDARVAYAHEHLVFTGPIDEYFGYRFGKLPYRSLSFRHETVDQQWYQPVAVVNYPSPDVPYTRVTEYKHLTGQSHPRSSITFEFPCAEGDPYYPVPRAENQLLFKRYEALSLAEAEVTFVGRLATYRYYNMDQVVGQALSTYRRLVNGAAQVRPARVASPAGQLVQAG
;
A
#
# COMPACT_ATOMS: atom_id res chain seq x y z
N MET A 1 -55.89 -50.17 2.15
CA MET A 1 -54.58 -50.70 1.69
C MET A 1 -53.84 -49.49 1.17
N SER A 2 -53.15 -48.76 2.01
CA SER A 2 -51.81 -48.86 2.54
C SER A 2 -50.75 -48.66 1.45
N GLN A 3 -50.14 -47.55 1.36
CA GLN A 3 -48.74 -47.47 1.79
C GLN A 3 -48.24 -46.02 1.82
N ILE A 4 -47.74 -45.64 2.94
CA ILE A 4 -46.96 -44.44 3.29
C ILE A 4 -45.60 -44.54 2.58
N ALA A 5 -45.19 -43.47 1.90
CA ALA A 5 -43.81 -43.31 1.48
C ALA A 5 -43.17 -42.09 2.16
N GLY A 6 -42.09 -42.36 2.80
CA GLY A 6 -41.42 -41.52 3.75
C GLY A 6 -40.71 -40.27 3.18
N THR A 7 -40.66 -39.29 3.99
CA THR A 7 -39.83 -38.09 3.91
C THR A 7 -38.36 -38.49 4.03
N GLY A 8 -37.68 -38.52 2.89
CA GLY A 8 -36.18 -38.64 2.89
C GLY A 8 -35.58 -37.29 3.17
N SER A 9 -34.97 -37.16 4.34
CA SER A 9 -33.96 -36.11 4.61
C SER A 9 -32.81 -36.20 3.62
N PRO A 10 -32.24 -35.11 3.15
CA PRO A 10 -31.07 -35.17 2.31
C PRO A 10 -29.89 -35.74 3.11
N VAL A 11 -29.41 -36.89 2.64
CA VAL A 11 -28.19 -37.55 3.09
C VAL A 11 -27.05 -36.53 2.84
N ARG A 12 -26.45 -36.04 3.92
CA ARG A 12 -25.18 -35.35 3.87
C ARG A 12 -24.14 -36.28 3.28
N ASP A 13 -23.59 -35.92 2.15
CA ASP A 13 -22.42 -36.55 1.55
C ASP A 13 -21.22 -36.41 2.49
N GLN A 14 -21.07 -37.36 3.39
CA GLN A 14 -19.87 -37.56 4.21
C GLN A 14 -18.86 -38.36 3.40
N LYS A 15 -18.12 -37.67 2.50
CA LYS A 15 -16.87 -38.22 2.00
C LYS A 15 -15.81 -37.12 1.86
N ASN A 16 -14.77 -37.27 2.67
CA ASN A 16 -13.45 -36.67 2.64
C ASN A 16 -13.32 -35.22 3.15
N CYS A 17 -13.26 -35.10 4.46
CA CYS A 17 -12.45 -34.05 5.04
C CYS A 17 -11.94 -34.53 6.41
N ALA A 18 -10.83 -35.28 6.44
CA ALA A 18 -10.05 -35.46 7.66
C ALA A 18 -9.31 -34.12 7.97
N LEU A 19 -10.08 -33.12 8.38
CA LEU A 19 -9.64 -31.80 8.82
C LEU A 19 -9.01 -31.90 10.21
N LEU A 20 -8.39 -30.85 10.70
CA LEU A 20 -7.92 -30.75 12.08
C LEU A 20 -9.03 -31.25 13.01
N ASP A 21 -8.89 -32.50 13.53
CA ASP A 21 -9.91 -33.10 14.36
C ASP A 21 -9.30 -33.30 15.75
N ASN A 22 -10.08 -32.98 16.78
CA ASN A 22 -9.70 -33.17 18.20
C ASN A 22 -8.55 -32.27 18.69
N TYR A 23 -8.35 -31.09 18.08
CA TYR A 23 -7.44 -30.07 18.62
C TYR A 23 -8.16 -29.16 19.62
N ASN A 24 -7.38 -28.63 20.58
CA ASN A 24 -7.79 -27.44 21.32
C ASN A 24 -7.29 -26.22 20.57
N ILE A 25 -8.18 -25.34 20.22
CA ILE A 25 -7.84 -24.07 19.55
C ILE A 25 -8.09 -22.93 20.54
N ILE A 26 -7.03 -22.24 20.98
CA ILE A 26 -7.17 -21.00 21.73
C ILE A 26 -7.02 -19.85 20.77
N CYS A 27 -8.12 -19.14 20.54
CA CYS A 27 -8.23 -18.01 19.64
C CYS A 27 -8.12 -16.70 20.41
N PHE A 28 -7.02 -16.00 20.30
CA PHE A 28 -6.75 -14.71 20.95
C PHE A 28 -7.23 -13.56 20.09
N SER A 29 -8.24 -12.82 20.57
CA SER A 29 -8.90 -11.78 19.80
C SER A 29 -9.13 -10.49 20.57
N HIS A 30 -8.88 -9.35 19.93
CA HIS A 30 -9.26 -8.02 20.41
C HIS A 30 -10.75 -7.71 20.21
N LEU A 31 -11.48 -8.60 19.52
CA LEU A 31 -12.90 -8.43 19.25
C LEU A 31 -13.73 -9.24 20.26
N ARG A 32 -14.83 -8.68 20.72
CA ARG A 32 -15.81 -9.39 21.57
C ARG A 32 -16.65 -10.34 20.73
N TRP A 33 -16.83 -11.57 21.20
CA TRP A 33 -17.62 -12.59 20.51
C TRP A 33 -19.05 -12.14 20.20
N ASN A 34 -19.67 -11.48 21.16
CA ASN A 34 -21.07 -11.07 21.10
C ASN A 34 -21.28 -9.63 20.60
N PHE A 35 -20.25 -8.97 20.03
CA PHE A 35 -20.39 -7.58 19.58
C PHE A 35 -20.90 -7.48 18.15
N VAL A 36 -20.16 -7.92 17.16
CA VAL A 36 -20.53 -7.94 15.74
C VAL A 36 -20.11 -9.27 15.14
N PHE A 37 -21.03 -9.89 14.39
CA PHE A 37 -20.73 -11.16 13.73
C PHE A 37 -19.89 -10.92 12.45
N GLN A 38 -18.68 -11.41 12.44
CA GLN A 38 -17.73 -11.20 11.36
C GLN A 38 -16.72 -12.37 11.22
N ARG A 39 -15.60 -12.20 10.55
CA ARG A 39 -14.61 -13.25 10.24
C ARG A 39 -14.30 -14.20 11.40
N PRO A 40 -13.97 -13.74 12.62
CA PRO A 40 -13.68 -14.65 13.72
C PRO A 40 -14.85 -15.58 14.06
N GLN A 41 -16.08 -15.05 14.11
CA GLN A 41 -17.25 -15.85 14.41
C GLN A 41 -17.52 -16.85 13.29
N HIS A 42 -17.42 -16.47 12.02
CA HIS A 42 -17.60 -17.39 10.90
C HIS A 42 -16.61 -18.55 10.89
N LEU A 43 -15.35 -18.28 11.19
CA LEU A 43 -14.29 -19.31 11.18
C LEU A 43 -14.33 -20.18 12.44
N MET A 44 -14.37 -19.55 13.61
CA MET A 44 -14.33 -20.29 14.89
C MET A 44 -15.55 -21.17 15.10
N SER A 45 -16.74 -20.75 14.67
CA SER A 45 -17.94 -21.59 14.67
C SER A 45 -17.83 -22.84 13.79
N ARG A 46 -17.06 -22.75 12.68
CA ARG A 46 -16.81 -23.90 11.81
C ARG A 46 -15.75 -24.83 12.38
N PHE A 47 -14.70 -24.26 12.97
CA PHE A 47 -13.68 -25.06 13.66
C PHE A 47 -14.24 -25.79 14.88
N SER A 48 -15.22 -25.25 15.60
CA SER A 48 -15.86 -25.88 16.75
C SER A 48 -16.63 -27.17 16.40
N GLY A 49 -16.97 -27.39 15.14
CA GLY A 49 -17.62 -28.61 14.69
C GLY A 49 -16.81 -29.90 14.90
N THR A 50 -15.48 -29.81 14.90
CA THR A 50 -14.56 -30.97 15.07
C THR A 50 -13.46 -30.73 16.10
N ASN A 51 -13.37 -29.55 16.69
CA ASN A 51 -12.35 -29.12 17.63
C ASN A 51 -12.96 -28.46 18.86
N ARG A 52 -12.22 -28.45 19.96
CA ARG A 52 -12.57 -27.60 21.10
C ARG A 52 -12.03 -26.20 20.88
N VAL A 53 -12.91 -25.22 20.58
CA VAL A 53 -12.52 -23.84 20.37
C VAL A 53 -12.77 -23.01 21.63
N ILE A 54 -11.71 -22.34 22.09
CA ILE A 54 -11.74 -21.40 23.21
C ILE A 54 -11.40 -20.02 22.64
N TYR A 55 -12.39 -19.12 22.72
CA TYR A 55 -12.24 -17.75 22.21
C TYR A 55 -11.86 -16.82 23.36
N TRP A 56 -10.59 -16.45 23.43
CA TRP A 56 -10.03 -15.61 24.48
C TRP A 56 -10.18 -14.13 24.09
N GLU A 57 -10.95 -13.40 24.86
CA GLU A 57 -11.24 -11.98 24.69
C GLU A 57 -10.28 -11.07 25.46
N GLU A 58 -10.28 -9.76 25.13
CA GLU A 58 -9.61 -8.77 25.96
C GLU A 58 -10.18 -8.74 27.37
N PRO A 59 -9.38 -8.35 28.40
CA PRO A 59 -9.84 -8.30 29.78
C PRO A 59 -10.95 -7.23 29.96
N VAL A 60 -11.80 -7.49 30.95
CA VAL A 60 -12.78 -6.55 31.50
C VAL A 60 -12.32 -6.13 32.87
N TYR A 61 -12.37 -4.84 33.18
CA TYR A 61 -11.97 -4.29 34.49
C TYR A 61 -13.23 -4.00 35.31
N LEU A 62 -13.34 -4.67 36.46
CA LEU A 62 -14.49 -4.57 37.35
C LEU A 62 -14.10 -3.93 38.67
N SER A 63 -14.85 -2.91 39.10
CA SER A 63 -14.56 -2.13 40.31
C SER A 63 -14.81 -2.89 41.62
N ASP A 64 -15.68 -3.88 41.56
CA ASP A 64 -16.08 -4.73 42.69
C ASP A 64 -15.37 -6.11 42.68
N GLN A 65 -14.48 -6.33 41.75
CA GLN A 65 -13.74 -7.57 41.62
C GLN A 65 -12.61 -7.65 42.65
N ALA A 66 -12.73 -8.57 43.61
CA ALA A 66 -11.72 -8.72 44.68
C ALA A 66 -10.48 -9.50 44.22
N THR A 67 -10.62 -10.44 43.28
CA THR A 67 -9.52 -11.24 42.72
C THR A 67 -9.70 -11.48 41.24
N PRO A 68 -8.61 -11.40 40.45
CA PRO A 68 -8.69 -11.70 39.01
C PRO A 68 -9.18 -13.12 38.75
N ASN A 69 -10.10 -13.29 37.81
CA ASN A 69 -10.61 -14.59 37.39
C ASN A 69 -10.80 -14.67 35.86
N LEU A 70 -11.07 -15.89 35.38
CA LEU A 70 -11.43 -16.15 33.99
C LEU A 70 -12.89 -16.57 33.92
N ASN A 71 -13.73 -15.71 33.38
CA ASN A 71 -15.14 -16.04 33.14
C ASN A 71 -15.26 -16.88 31.87
N LEU A 72 -15.85 -18.07 31.99
CA LEU A 72 -16.08 -19.01 30.90
C LEU A 72 -17.57 -19.12 30.60
N CYS A 73 -17.94 -18.92 29.34
CA CYS A 73 -19.33 -18.97 28.89
C CYS A 73 -19.43 -19.75 27.56
N ASP A 74 -20.26 -20.76 27.53
CA ASP A 74 -20.53 -21.54 26.32
C ASP A 74 -21.47 -20.80 25.38
N CYS A 75 -21.09 -20.63 24.14
CA CYS A 75 -21.97 -20.19 23.08
C CYS A 75 -22.75 -21.41 22.53
N LEU A 76 -23.96 -21.63 23.04
CA LEU A 76 -24.78 -22.81 22.69
C LEU A 76 -25.07 -22.91 21.19
N ALA A 77 -25.13 -21.78 20.48
CA ALA A 77 -25.42 -21.76 19.04
C ALA A 77 -24.26 -22.27 18.19
N THR A 78 -23.01 -22.12 18.67
CA THR A 78 -21.81 -22.41 17.90
C THR A 78 -20.89 -23.46 18.53
N GLY A 79 -21.06 -23.80 19.82
CA GLY A 79 -20.17 -24.69 20.55
C GLY A 79 -18.80 -24.08 20.91
N VAL A 80 -18.62 -22.78 20.72
CA VAL A 80 -17.42 -22.04 21.10
C VAL A 80 -17.46 -21.67 22.57
N LEU A 81 -16.37 -21.96 23.32
CA LEU A 81 -16.20 -21.52 24.70
C LEU A 81 -15.59 -20.12 24.74
N ILE A 82 -16.32 -19.14 25.21
CA ILE A 82 -15.86 -17.74 25.35
C ILE A 82 -15.13 -17.64 26.70
N ALA A 83 -13.92 -17.14 26.68
CA ALA A 83 -13.05 -16.94 27.84
C ALA A 83 -12.74 -15.45 27.98
N THR A 84 -13.38 -14.80 28.96
CA THR A 84 -13.23 -13.36 29.22
C THR A 84 -12.50 -13.16 30.55
N PRO A 85 -11.23 -12.70 30.57
CA PRO A 85 -10.53 -12.36 31.79
C PRO A 85 -11.24 -11.18 32.49
N GLN A 86 -11.41 -11.27 33.80
CA GLN A 86 -11.93 -10.23 34.68
C GLN A 86 -10.84 -9.78 35.63
N LEU A 87 -10.42 -8.53 35.53
CA LEU A 87 -9.35 -7.91 36.31
C LEU A 87 -9.89 -6.83 37.24
N CYS A 88 -9.15 -6.50 38.29
CA CYS A 88 -9.53 -5.45 39.21
C CYS A 88 -9.36 -4.07 38.58
N ALA A 89 -10.37 -3.21 38.65
CA ALA A 89 -10.23 -1.81 38.27
C ALA A 89 -9.42 -1.05 39.34
N GLY A 90 -8.47 -0.20 38.91
CA GLY A 90 -7.68 0.65 39.83
C GLY A 90 -6.31 0.07 40.23
N GLU A 91 -5.96 -1.14 39.85
CA GLU A 91 -4.60 -1.69 39.98
C GLU A 91 -3.64 -1.19 38.90
N ASP A 92 -2.34 -1.21 39.19
CA ASP A 92 -1.32 -0.86 38.20
C ASP A 92 -1.31 -1.89 37.05
N ARG A 93 -1.66 -1.44 35.84
CA ARG A 93 -1.72 -2.26 34.62
C ARG A 93 -0.38 -2.91 34.23
N ALA A 94 0.71 -2.50 34.83
CA ALA A 94 2.02 -3.11 34.62
C ALA A 94 2.04 -4.61 34.95
N ASN A 95 1.12 -5.10 35.80
CA ASN A 95 1.00 -6.49 36.20
C ASN A 95 -0.01 -7.31 35.39
N ASP A 96 -0.77 -6.69 34.51
CA ASP A 96 -1.84 -7.37 33.76
C ASP A 96 -1.33 -8.58 32.97
N ALA A 97 -0.18 -8.46 32.32
CA ALA A 97 0.41 -9.56 31.55
C ALA A 97 0.74 -10.79 32.42
N ALA A 98 1.20 -10.59 33.66
CA ALA A 98 1.51 -11.67 34.58
C ALA A 98 0.22 -12.35 35.10
N ILE A 99 -0.82 -11.58 35.36
CA ILE A 99 -2.12 -12.07 35.79
C ILE A 99 -2.78 -12.88 34.66
N LEU A 100 -2.82 -12.31 33.45
CA LEU A 100 -3.38 -12.98 32.26
C LEU A 100 -2.64 -14.28 31.94
N LYS A 101 -1.29 -14.28 32.11
CA LYS A 101 -0.47 -15.48 32.00
C LYS A 101 -0.93 -16.55 33.00
N GLY A 102 -1.08 -16.23 34.27
CA GLY A 102 -1.52 -17.14 35.30
C GLY A 102 -2.92 -17.72 35.07
N LEU A 103 -3.85 -16.90 34.53
CA LEU A 103 -5.20 -17.35 34.14
C LEU A 103 -5.14 -18.31 32.96
N LEU A 104 -4.30 -17.99 31.96
CA LEU A 104 -4.11 -18.83 30.78
C LEU A 104 -3.45 -20.18 31.17
N ASP A 105 -2.43 -20.17 32.03
CA ASP A 105 -1.76 -21.38 32.49
C ASP A 105 -2.75 -22.35 33.19
N LYS A 106 -3.66 -21.83 34.01
CA LYS A 106 -4.72 -22.63 34.65
C LYS A 106 -5.68 -23.23 33.61
N LEU A 107 -6.05 -22.48 32.61
CA LEU A 107 -6.91 -22.97 31.53
C LEU A 107 -6.19 -24.05 30.73
N VAL A 108 -4.95 -23.83 30.31
CA VAL A 108 -4.15 -24.78 29.51
C VAL A 108 -3.91 -26.08 30.28
N ALA A 109 -3.65 -26.00 31.59
CA ALA A 109 -3.47 -27.18 32.44
C ALA A 109 -4.73 -28.10 32.51
N SER A 110 -5.90 -27.57 32.20
CA SER A 110 -7.16 -28.35 32.12
C SER A 110 -7.41 -28.97 30.74
N LEU A 111 -6.58 -28.66 29.74
CA LEU A 111 -6.72 -29.19 28.39
C LEU A 111 -5.86 -30.45 28.19
N SER A 112 -6.35 -31.37 27.39
CA SER A 112 -5.62 -32.56 26.96
C SER A 112 -5.63 -32.65 25.43
N GLY A 113 -4.53 -33.14 24.86
CA GLY A 113 -4.37 -33.31 23.42
C GLY A 113 -3.66 -32.12 22.73
N PRO A 114 -3.60 -32.11 21.39
CA PRO A 114 -2.86 -31.13 20.63
C PRO A 114 -3.48 -29.74 20.75
N LEU A 115 -2.62 -28.71 20.70
CA LEU A 115 -3.01 -27.30 20.89
C LEU A 115 -2.64 -26.44 19.70
N VAL A 116 -3.57 -25.58 19.29
CA VAL A 116 -3.36 -24.51 18.32
C VAL A 116 -3.52 -23.17 19.01
N ARG A 117 -2.54 -22.30 18.84
CA ARG A 117 -2.68 -20.88 19.18
C ARG A 117 -3.03 -20.10 17.91
N TRP A 118 -4.20 -19.47 17.93
CA TRP A 118 -4.72 -18.63 16.82
C TRP A 118 -4.80 -17.18 17.26
N TYR A 119 -4.20 -16.26 16.51
CA TYR A 119 -4.14 -14.86 16.87
C TYR A 119 -4.83 -13.98 15.82
N TYR A 120 -5.75 -13.14 16.29
CA TYR A 120 -6.29 -11.99 15.55
C TYR A 120 -5.61 -10.67 15.93
N THR A 121 -4.82 -10.67 16.99
CA THR A 121 -4.05 -9.50 17.43
C THR A 121 -2.72 -9.93 18.03
N PRO A 122 -1.61 -9.23 17.70
CA PRO A 122 -0.32 -9.50 18.34
C PRO A 122 -0.25 -9.03 19.80
N MET A 123 -1.18 -8.19 20.25
CA MET A 123 -1.18 -7.63 21.60
C MET A 123 -1.35 -8.67 22.71
N MET A 124 -1.82 -9.85 22.38
CA MET A 124 -1.97 -10.95 23.34
C MET A 124 -0.74 -11.89 23.41
N LEU A 125 0.27 -11.64 22.59
CA LEU A 125 1.51 -12.42 22.55
C LEU A 125 2.30 -12.39 23.88
N PRO A 126 2.44 -11.23 24.59
CA PRO A 126 3.26 -11.13 25.79
C PRO A 126 2.91 -12.12 26.91
N PHE A 127 1.63 -12.46 27.09
CA PHE A 127 1.20 -13.39 28.11
C PHE A 127 0.92 -14.82 27.60
N SER A 128 0.90 -15.03 26.27
CA SER A 128 0.50 -16.33 25.68
C SER A 128 1.61 -17.05 24.91
N ALA A 129 2.72 -16.34 24.56
CA ALA A 129 3.81 -16.92 23.75
C ALA A 129 4.48 -18.14 24.37
N HIS A 130 4.50 -18.23 25.71
CA HIS A 130 5.13 -19.33 26.45
C HIS A 130 4.35 -20.67 26.39
N VAL A 131 3.08 -20.64 25.98
CA VAL A 131 2.25 -21.83 25.87
C VAL A 131 2.73 -22.68 24.70
N ALA A 132 3.16 -23.90 24.95
CA ALA A 132 3.55 -24.83 23.91
C ALA A 132 2.34 -25.18 23.03
N ALA A 133 2.49 -25.12 21.73
CA ALA A 133 1.44 -25.42 20.76
C ALA A 133 1.99 -26.20 19.56
N ASP A 134 1.16 -27.04 18.97
CA ASP A 134 1.51 -27.79 17.76
C ASP A 134 1.49 -26.90 16.52
N ARG A 135 0.69 -25.84 16.56
CA ARG A 135 0.61 -24.82 15.51
C ARG A 135 0.36 -23.43 16.10
N VAL A 136 0.98 -22.45 15.48
CA VAL A 136 0.75 -21.03 15.75
C VAL A 136 0.25 -20.40 14.46
N ILE A 137 -0.91 -19.78 14.54
CA ILE A 137 -1.58 -19.16 13.39
C ILE A 137 -1.75 -17.66 13.64
N TYR A 138 -1.36 -16.85 12.70
CA TYR A 138 -1.69 -15.45 12.68
C TYR A 138 -2.72 -15.16 11.57
N ASP A 139 -3.94 -14.79 11.94
CA ASP A 139 -5.00 -14.36 11.03
C ASP A 139 -5.12 -12.85 11.08
N CYS A 140 -4.31 -12.19 10.26
CA CYS A 140 -4.24 -10.74 10.11
C CYS A 140 -5.43 -10.24 9.28
N MET A 141 -6.51 -9.87 9.93
CA MET A 141 -7.72 -9.42 9.25
C MET A 141 -7.71 -7.92 8.90
N ASP A 142 -6.95 -7.11 9.64
CA ASP A 142 -6.80 -5.67 9.46
C ASP A 142 -5.35 -5.25 9.73
N GLU A 143 -4.91 -4.10 9.19
CA GLU A 143 -3.64 -3.47 9.55
C GLU A 143 -3.83 -2.66 10.85
N LEU A 144 -3.77 -3.34 11.98
CA LEU A 144 -4.08 -2.75 13.29
C LEU A 144 -3.21 -1.53 13.65
N ALA A 145 -2.00 -1.46 13.10
CA ALA A 145 -1.09 -0.34 13.32
C ALA A 145 -1.56 0.98 12.68
N ASN A 146 -2.46 0.91 11.70
CA ASN A 146 -2.98 2.08 11.00
C ASN A 146 -4.22 2.72 11.65
N PHE A 147 -4.76 2.11 12.71
CA PHE A 147 -5.89 2.68 13.43
C PHE A 147 -5.43 3.79 14.38
N LYS A 148 -6.29 4.79 14.60
CA LYS A 148 -6.05 5.84 15.59
C LYS A 148 -5.75 5.24 16.96
N ASN A 149 -4.76 5.80 17.66
CA ASN A 149 -4.33 5.37 18.99
C ASN A 149 -3.85 3.90 19.07
N SER A 150 -3.33 3.35 17.97
CA SER A 150 -2.70 2.02 18.01
C SER A 150 -1.54 2.01 19.02
N PRO A 151 -1.40 0.98 19.87
CA PRO A 151 -0.30 0.89 20.83
C PRO A 151 1.08 0.91 20.14
N PRO A 152 2.05 1.65 20.65
CA PRO A 152 3.37 1.80 20.02
C PRO A 152 4.14 0.46 19.92
N GLU A 153 3.88 -0.51 20.80
CA GLU A 153 4.47 -1.83 20.78
C GLU A 153 3.86 -2.79 19.74
N LEU A 154 2.74 -2.44 19.11
CA LEU A 154 1.99 -3.34 18.22
C LEU A 154 2.83 -3.86 17.06
N LEU A 155 3.58 -2.98 16.37
CA LEU A 155 4.45 -3.37 15.24
C LEU A 155 5.53 -4.36 15.67
N ARG A 156 6.13 -4.15 16.83
CA ARG A 156 7.15 -5.05 17.37
C ARG A 156 6.56 -6.42 17.74
N LEU A 157 5.39 -6.42 18.35
CA LEU A 157 4.68 -7.65 18.70
C LEU A 157 4.18 -8.39 17.45
N GLU A 158 3.76 -7.65 16.40
CA GLU A 158 3.41 -8.26 15.13
C GLU A 158 4.59 -8.97 14.49
N GLN A 159 5.79 -8.35 14.49
CA GLN A 159 6.97 -9.03 13.96
C GLN A 159 7.29 -10.29 14.74
N GLN A 160 7.21 -10.26 16.07
CA GLN A 160 7.41 -11.45 16.91
C GLN A 160 6.37 -12.53 16.63
N LEU A 161 5.12 -12.15 16.35
CA LEU A 161 4.08 -13.08 16.00
C LEU A 161 4.29 -13.69 14.62
N LEU A 162 4.72 -12.89 13.64
CA LEU A 162 5.12 -13.38 12.31
C LEU A 162 6.27 -14.39 12.42
N ASP A 163 7.31 -14.09 13.21
CA ASP A 163 8.45 -15.00 13.39
C ASP A 163 8.06 -16.32 14.08
N ALA A 164 7.00 -16.31 14.90
CA ALA A 164 6.52 -17.47 15.64
C ALA A 164 5.43 -18.27 14.90
N ALA A 165 4.79 -17.70 13.89
CA ALA A 165 3.69 -18.34 13.19
C ALA A 165 4.15 -19.46 12.26
N ASP A 166 3.39 -20.55 12.17
CA ASP A 166 3.57 -21.61 11.17
C ASP A 166 2.88 -21.24 9.85
N VAL A 167 1.82 -20.44 9.92
CA VAL A 167 1.06 -19.92 8.78
C VAL A 167 0.42 -18.59 9.12
N VAL A 168 0.43 -17.69 8.14
CA VAL A 168 -0.21 -16.37 8.22
C VAL A 168 -1.33 -16.29 7.19
N PHE A 169 -2.51 -15.91 7.66
CA PHE A 169 -3.64 -15.61 6.83
C PHE A 169 -3.88 -14.10 6.81
N THR A 170 -4.26 -13.55 5.66
CA THR A 170 -4.59 -12.12 5.56
C THR A 170 -6.04 -11.94 5.14
N GLY A 171 -6.71 -10.94 5.69
CA GLY A 171 -8.13 -10.63 5.45
C GLY A 171 -8.43 -10.10 4.04
N GLY A 172 -7.41 -9.83 3.24
CA GLY A 172 -7.53 -9.32 1.89
C GLY A 172 -6.23 -9.39 1.10
N TYR A 173 -6.29 -9.11 -0.19
CA TYR A 173 -5.10 -9.12 -1.05
C TYR A 173 -4.18 -7.93 -0.80
N SER A 174 -4.71 -6.78 -0.46
CA SER A 174 -3.89 -5.61 -0.07
C SER A 174 -3.04 -5.90 1.17
N LEU A 175 -3.60 -6.58 2.17
CA LEU A 175 -2.87 -7.08 3.34
C LEU A 175 -1.87 -8.18 2.96
N TYR A 176 -2.26 -9.10 2.07
CA TYR A 176 -1.35 -10.13 1.59
C TYR A 176 -0.12 -9.52 0.93
N GLU A 177 -0.28 -8.54 0.06
CA GLU A 177 0.84 -7.85 -0.57
C GLU A 177 1.73 -7.13 0.44
N ALA A 178 1.17 -6.61 1.54
CA ALA A 178 1.93 -5.99 2.61
C ALA A 178 2.68 -6.98 3.51
N LYS A 179 2.21 -8.24 3.63
CA LYS A 179 2.75 -9.24 4.56
C LYS A 179 3.51 -10.39 3.89
N ARG A 180 3.30 -10.65 2.59
CA ARG A 180 3.86 -11.82 1.89
C ARG A 180 5.38 -11.94 1.95
N ASP A 181 6.08 -10.81 2.01
CA ASP A 181 7.54 -10.78 2.05
C ASP A 181 8.08 -10.80 3.50
N ARG A 182 7.19 -10.77 4.51
CA ARG A 182 7.53 -10.80 5.94
C ARG A 182 7.44 -12.18 6.56
N HIS A 183 6.86 -13.17 5.84
CA HIS A 183 6.74 -14.55 6.33
C HIS A 183 6.65 -15.52 5.14
N PRO A 184 7.33 -16.68 5.17
CA PRO A 184 7.43 -17.60 4.02
C PRO A 184 6.12 -18.34 3.70
N ASN A 185 5.13 -18.33 4.60
CA ASN A 185 3.89 -19.09 4.47
C ASN A 185 2.68 -18.17 4.71
N VAL A 186 2.47 -17.21 3.81
CA VAL A 186 1.36 -16.23 3.86
C VAL A 186 0.34 -16.54 2.79
N HIS A 187 -0.93 -16.46 3.13
CA HIS A 187 -2.03 -16.74 2.20
C HIS A 187 -3.14 -15.71 2.31
N ALA A 188 -3.60 -15.20 1.15
CA ALA A 188 -4.72 -14.28 1.08
C ALA A 188 -6.07 -15.02 1.20
N PHE A 189 -6.88 -14.58 2.14
CA PHE A 189 -8.26 -15.00 2.33
C PHE A 189 -9.18 -13.78 2.45
N PRO A 190 -9.54 -13.16 1.32
CA PRO A 190 -10.52 -12.07 1.31
C PRO A 190 -11.80 -12.46 2.02
N SER A 191 -12.51 -11.47 2.49
CA SER A 191 -13.80 -11.68 3.16
C SER A 191 -14.74 -12.50 2.29
N SER A 192 -15.28 -13.56 2.85
CA SER A 192 -16.28 -14.43 2.23
C SER A 192 -17.69 -14.01 2.64
N VAL A 193 -18.70 -14.65 2.07
CA VAL A 193 -20.10 -14.36 2.34
C VAL A 193 -20.90 -15.65 2.59
N ASP A 194 -21.89 -15.55 3.44
CA ASP A 194 -22.98 -16.54 3.53
C ASP A 194 -24.07 -16.16 2.53
N VAL A 195 -23.91 -16.69 1.31
CA VAL A 195 -24.81 -16.38 0.19
C VAL A 195 -26.25 -16.75 0.51
N SER A 196 -26.49 -17.87 1.20
CA SER A 196 -27.84 -18.34 1.52
C SER A 196 -28.53 -17.40 2.50
N HIS A 197 -27.79 -16.91 3.48
CA HIS A 197 -28.31 -15.96 4.48
C HIS A 197 -28.72 -14.64 3.82
N PHE A 198 -27.83 -14.02 3.05
CA PHE A 198 -28.14 -12.71 2.44
C PHE A 198 -29.11 -12.82 1.25
N ALA A 199 -29.13 -13.92 0.52
CA ALA A 199 -30.11 -14.16 -0.56
C ALA A 199 -31.56 -14.10 -0.06
N ALA A 200 -31.82 -14.30 1.23
CA ALA A 200 -33.14 -14.09 1.84
C ALA A 200 -33.69 -12.66 1.62
N ALA A 201 -32.79 -11.66 1.44
CA ALA A 201 -33.17 -10.29 1.09
C ALA A 201 -33.83 -10.15 -0.30
N ARG A 202 -33.68 -11.17 -1.18
CA ARG A 202 -34.28 -11.18 -2.53
C ARG A 202 -35.74 -11.63 -2.52
N ALA A 203 -36.18 -12.30 -1.45
CA ALA A 203 -37.54 -12.77 -1.29
C ALA A 203 -38.49 -11.62 -0.89
N LEU A 204 -39.78 -11.77 -1.21
CA LEU A 204 -40.81 -10.86 -0.69
C LEU A 204 -40.92 -11.00 0.83
N GLY A 205 -41.19 -9.92 1.51
CA GLY A 205 -41.33 -9.87 2.96
C GLY A 205 -41.56 -8.44 3.46
N GLU A 206 -41.91 -8.31 4.69
CA GLU A 206 -42.17 -7.01 5.32
C GLU A 206 -40.83 -6.36 5.75
N ASP A 207 -40.78 -5.05 5.69
CA ASP A 207 -39.69 -4.27 6.24
C ASP A 207 -39.69 -4.31 7.77
N PRO A 208 -38.52 -4.22 8.43
CA PRO A 208 -38.46 -3.97 9.85
C PRO A 208 -39.22 -2.71 10.24
N ALA A 209 -39.92 -2.74 11.40
CA ALA A 209 -40.85 -1.68 11.83
C ALA A 209 -40.19 -0.28 11.88
N ASP A 210 -38.90 -0.20 12.25
CA ASP A 210 -38.16 1.05 12.32
C ASP A 210 -37.64 1.54 10.95
N GLN A 211 -37.73 0.70 9.90
CA GLN A 211 -37.39 1.06 8.52
C GLN A 211 -38.64 1.30 7.66
N ALA A 212 -39.76 0.66 7.98
CA ALA A 212 -40.95 0.62 7.14
C ALA A 212 -41.50 2.01 6.77
N ALA A 213 -41.40 2.99 7.67
CA ALA A 213 -41.88 4.35 7.45
C ALA A 213 -40.92 5.24 6.62
N ILE A 214 -39.69 4.81 6.38
CA ILE A 214 -38.67 5.58 5.65
C ILE A 214 -39.00 5.54 4.14
N ARG A 215 -38.99 6.70 3.51
CA ARG A 215 -39.31 6.82 2.07
C ARG A 215 -38.28 6.20 1.14
N HIS A 216 -38.71 5.72 -0.01
CA HIS A 216 -37.85 5.34 -1.10
C HIS A 216 -37.54 6.56 -2.00
N PRO A 217 -36.36 6.57 -2.73
CA PRO A 217 -35.37 5.49 -2.70
C PRO A 217 -34.55 5.51 -1.41
N ARG A 218 -34.24 4.31 -0.89
CA ARG A 218 -33.43 4.10 0.31
C ARG A 218 -32.04 3.66 -0.08
N LEU A 219 -31.06 4.43 0.33
CA LEU A 219 -29.63 4.14 0.14
C LEU A 219 -29.06 3.70 1.48
N GLY A 220 -28.69 2.43 1.60
CA GLY A 220 -28.39 1.84 2.91
C GLY A 220 -26.95 1.45 3.10
N PHE A 221 -26.51 1.53 4.35
CA PHE A 221 -25.25 1.00 4.85
C PHE A 221 -25.51 0.25 6.15
N TYR A 222 -24.88 -0.91 6.33
CA TYR A 222 -24.79 -1.52 7.66
C TYR A 222 -23.34 -1.83 8.04
N GLY A 223 -23.05 -1.70 9.34
CA GLY A 223 -21.74 -1.98 9.92
C GLY A 223 -21.40 -0.97 11.02
N VAL A 224 -20.22 -1.14 11.61
CA VAL A 224 -19.70 -0.21 12.60
C VAL A 224 -19.52 1.17 11.95
N VAL A 225 -20.06 2.20 12.57
CA VAL A 225 -19.88 3.61 12.21
C VAL A 225 -18.72 4.16 13.04
N ASP A 226 -17.57 4.33 12.41
CA ASP A 226 -16.33 4.80 13.05
C ASP A 226 -15.52 5.70 12.11
N GLU A 227 -14.26 5.98 12.45
CA GLU A 227 -13.32 6.81 11.68
C GLU A 227 -13.07 6.39 10.23
N ARG A 228 -13.54 5.22 9.83
CA ARG A 228 -13.45 4.73 8.45
C ARG A 228 -14.59 5.23 7.57
N MET A 229 -15.66 5.76 8.15
CA MET A 229 -16.78 6.31 7.39
C MET A 229 -16.51 7.74 6.94
N ASP A 230 -16.79 8.04 5.69
CA ASP A 230 -16.74 9.39 5.13
C ASP A 230 -18.06 10.12 5.48
N ILE A 231 -18.05 10.81 6.63
CA ILE A 231 -19.21 11.53 7.14
C ILE A 231 -19.54 12.78 6.33
N ASP A 232 -18.53 13.39 5.68
CA ASP A 232 -18.72 14.56 4.82
C ASP A 232 -19.39 14.14 3.51
N LEU A 233 -18.99 13.02 2.93
CA LEU A 233 -19.66 12.42 1.78
C LEU A 233 -21.13 12.10 2.08
N LEU A 234 -21.44 11.54 3.27
CA LEU A 234 -22.84 11.29 3.67
C LEU A 234 -23.65 12.58 3.74
N ALA A 235 -23.07 13.65 4.32
CA ALA A 235 -23.72 14.95 4.41
C ALA A 235 -23.99 15.53 3.01
N SER A 236 -23.00 15.48 2.14
CA SER A 236 -23.06 15.97 0.76
C SER A 236 -24.14 15.25 -0.07
N ILE A 237 -24.20 13.91 0.01
CA ILE A 237 -25.26 13.13 -0.66
C ILE A 237 -26.64 13.54 -0.16
N ALA A 238 -26.81 13.68 1.15
CA ALA A 238 -28.07 14.05 1.75
C ALA A 238 -28.52 15.46 1.36
N ASP A 239 -27.60 16.41 1.29
CA ASP A 239 -27.86 17.81 0.91
C ASP A 239 -28.16 17.94 -0.58
N SER A 240 -27.43 17.22 -1.45
CA SER A 240 -27.62 17.27 -2.89
C SER A 240 -28.88 16.56 -3.39
N ARG A 241 -29.38 15.56 -2.65
CA ARG A 241 -30.54 14.75 -3.04
C ARG A 241 -31.51 14.56 -1.85
N PRO A 242 -32.21 15.61 -1.43
CA PRO A 242 -33.11 15.59 -0.26
C PRO A 242 -34.29 14.62 -0.41
N GLU A 243 -34.60 14.18 -1.62
CA GLU A 243 -35.63 13.17 -1.89
C GLU A 243 -35.16 11.73 -1.63
N TRP A 244 -33.87 11.48 -1.45
CA TRP A 244 -33.31 10.18 -1.09
C TRP A 244 -33.27 10.02 0.42
N SER A 245 -33.45 8.79 0.90
CA SER A 245 -33.29 8.46 2.31
C SER A 245 -32.01 7.66 2.52
N LEU A 246 -31.09 8.17 3.32
CA LEU A 246 -29.89 7.43 3.74
C LEU A 246 -30.22 6.65 5.00
N VAL A 247 -30.05 5.33 4.97
CA VAL A 247 -30.38 4.41 6.09
C VAL A 247 -29.07 3.80 6.62
N ILE A 248 -28.68 4.20 7.82
CA ILE A 248 -27.43 3.78 8.46
C ILE A 248 -27.76 2.84 9.62
N VAL A 249 -27.33 1.58 9.49
CA VAL A 249 -27.57 0.51 10.46
C VAL A 249 -26.25 0.09 11.09
N GLY A 250 -26.09 0.25 12.39
CA GLY A 250 -24.91 -0.18 13.13
C GLY A 250 -24.59 0.64 14.37
N PRO A 251 -23.73 0.11 15.24
CA PRO A 251 -23.27 0.83 16.42
C PRO A 251 -22.29 1.94 16.03
N ILE A 252 -22.34 3.06 16.74
CA ILE A 252 -21.39 4.17 16.62
C ILE A 252 -20.27 3.91 17.63
N VAL A 253 -19.00 3.87 17.17
CA VAL A 253 -17.83 3.53 18.00
C VAL A 253 -16.65 4.41 17.59
N LYS A 254 -15.84 4.83 18.56
CA LYS A 254 -14.59 5.61 18.35
C LYS A 254 -14.76 7.01 17.74
N ILE A 255 -15.96 7.45 17.43
CA ILE A 255 -16.25 8.82 17.00
C ILE A 255 -17.33 9.41 17.91
N ASP A 256 -17.34 10.74 18.06
CA ASP A 256 -18.41 11.40 18.80
C ASP A 256 -19.72 11.34 17.99
N PRO A 257 -20.84 10.84 18.55
CA PRO A 257 -22.13 10.90 17.87
C PRO A 257 -22.55 12.30 17.45
N ALA A 258 -21.98 13.36 18.05
CA ALA A 258 -22.23 14.76 17.68
C ALA A 258 -21.60 15.14 16.34
N ASP A 259 -20.54 14.44 15.92
CA ASP A 259 -19.87 14.69 14.63
C ASP A 259 -20.67 14.16 13.44
N LEU A 260 -21.65 13.28 13.69
CA LEU A 260 -22.45 12.69 12.61
C LEU A 260 -23.41 13.72 11.99
N PRO A 261 -23.51 13.76 10.64
CA PRO A 261 -24.39 14.69 9.95
C PRO A 261 -25.86 14.44 10.31
N ARG A 262 -26.55 15.50 10.78
CA ARG A 262 -27.97 15.46 11.10
C ARG A 262 -28.73 16.15 9.98
N ARG A 263 -29.39 15.35 9.13
CA ARG A 263 -30.22 15.80 8.03
C ARG A 263 -31.56 15.08 8.12
N PRO A 264 -32.71 15.71 7.70
CA PRO A 264 -34.04 15.09 7.77
C PRO A 264 -34.16 13.75 7.02
N ASN A 265 -33.29 13.53 6.06
CA ASN A 265 -33.23 12.35 5.19
C ASN A 265 -32.08 11.38 5.54
N ILE A 266 -31.42 11.54 6.70
CA ILE A 266 -30.45 10.57 7.22
C ILE A 266 -31.05 9.89 8.45
N HIS A 267 -31.16 8.56 8.41
CA HIS A 267 -31.78 7.75 9.44
C HIS A 267 -30.75 6.80 10.06
N TYR A 268 -30.41 7.01 11.33
CA TYR A 268 -29.55 6.13 12.12
C TYR A 268 -30.39 5.16 12.92
N LEU A 269 -30.38 3.86 12.56
CA LEU A 269 -31.23 2.83 13.15
C LEU A 269 -30.57 2.04 14.28
N GLY A 270 -29.31 2.37 14.61
CA GLY A 270 -28.51 1.66 15.63
C GLY A 270 -28.13 0.24 15.25
N GLY A 271 -27.50 -0.47 16.20
CA GLY A 271 -27.02 -1.84 16.00
C GLY A 271 -28.16 -2.85 15.81
N LYS A 272 -27.96 -3.81 14.91
CA LYS A 272 -28.89 -4.92 14.64
C LYS A 272 -28.14 -6.24 14.69
N LYS A 273 -28.84 -7.34 14.97
CA LYS A 273 -28.28 -8.69 14.93
C LYS A 273 -28.01 -9.13 13.48
N TYR A 274 -27.07 -10.02 13.33
CA TYR A 274 -26.68 -10.56 12.01
C TYR A 274 -27.88 -11.17 11.27
N GLU A 275 -28.74 -11.89 12.00
CA GLU A 275 -29.93 -12.54 11.46
C GLU A 275 -30.97 -11.57 10.91
N GLU A 276 -30.98 -10.33 11.40
CA GLU A 276 -31.91 -9.28 10.98
C GLU A 276 -31.45 -8.56 9.69
N LEU A 277 -30.17 -8.56 9.41
CA LEU A 277 -29.59 -7.76 8.30
C LEU A 277 -30.21 -8.01 6.93
N PRO A 278 -30.57 -9.25 6.54
CA PRO A 278 -31.25 -9.47 5.26
C PRO A 278 -32.59 -8.75 5.14
N ALA A 279 -33.33 -8.57 6.26
CA ALA A 279 -34.60 -7.86 6.25
C ALA A 279 -34.42 -6.35 6.01
N TYR A 280 -33.39 -5.73 6.61
CA TYR A 280 -33.05 -4.33 6.33
C TYR A 280 -32.58 -4.16 4.88
N LEU A 281 -31.68 -5.05 4.44
CA LEU A 281 -31.15 -5.04 3.07
C LEU A 281 -32.26 -5.18 2.01
N ARG A 282 -33.32 -5.94 2.31
CA ARG A 282 -34.49 -6.11 1.44
C ARG A 282 -35.14 -4.77 1.09
N GLY A 283 -35.23 -3.87 2.03
CA GLY A 283 -35.87 -2.57 1.87
C GLY A 283 -34.99 -1.51 1.17
N TRP A 284 -33.76 -1.81 0.80
CA TRP A 284 -32.89 -0.83 0.15
C TRP A 284 -32.97 -0.89 -1.38
N ASP A 285 -32.82 0.27 -2.01
CA ASP A 285 -32.67 0.39 -3.45
C ASP A 285 -31.20 0.32 -3.89
N VAL A 286 -30.30 0.91 -3.08
CA VAL A 286 -28.85 0.90 -3.29
C VAL A 286 -28.15 0.59 -1.97
N ALA A 287 -27.08 -0.15 -2.03
CA ALA A 287 -26.19 -0.35 -0.88
C ALA A 287 -24.95 0.53 -1.03
N LEU A 288 -24.59 1.23 0.04
CA LEU A 288 -23.51 2.19 0.07
C LEU A 288 -22.27 1.62 0.75
N MET A 289 -21.10 1.99 0.23
CA MET A 289 -19.77 1.77 0.82
C MET A 289 -19.05 3.12 0.94
N PRO A 290 -19.51 4.02 1.81
CA PRO A 290 -19.03 5.40 1.90
C PRO A 290 -17.83 5.46 2.87
N PHE A 291 -16.75 4.82 2.52
CA PHE A 291 -15.54 4.82 3.34
C PHE A 291 -14.61 5.99 2.98
N ALA A 292 -14.08 6.64 4.00
CA ALA A 292 -13.00 7.60 3.85
C ALA A 292 -11.75 6.91 3.28
N ILE A 293 -11.01 7.60 2.43
CA ILE A 293 -9.75 7.09 1.90
C ILE A 293 -8.61 7.58 2.79
N ASN A 294 -8.20 6.73 3.72
CA ASN A 294 -7.16 7.00 4.70
C ASN A 294 -6.33 5.74 5.01
N ASP A 295 -5.35 5.83 5.89
CA ASP A 295 -4.48 4.70 6.25
C ASP A 295 -5.25 3.53 6.85
N ALA A 296 -6.31 3.79 7.64
CA ALA A 296 -7.14 2.75 8.25
C ALA A 296 -7.96 1.96 7.22
N THR A 297 -8.31 2.60 6.08
CA THR A 297 -9.12 1.96 5.02
C THR A 297 -8.28 1.39 3.88
N ARG A 298 -6.99 1.69 3.84
CA ARG A 298 -6.07 1.27 2.78
C ARG A 298 -6.03 -0.24 2.56
N PHE A 299 -6.13 -1.03 3.65
CA PHE A 299 -5.96 -2.48 3.61
C PHE A 299 -7.24 -3.25 3.94
N ILE A 300 -8.39 -2.58 4.03
CA ILE A 300 -9.63 -3.28 4.35
C ILE A 300 -10.15 -4.10 3.16
N SER A 301 -10.66 -5.28 3.48
CA SER A 301 -11.41 -6.13 2.55
C SER A 301 -12.84 -6.30 3.09
N PRO A 302 -13.76 -5.37 2.74
CA PRO A 302 -15.07 -5.30 3.37
C PRO A 302 -15.93 -6.53 3.06
N THR A 303 -16.51 -7.16 4.09
CA THR A 303 -17.50 -8.24 3.95
C THR A 303 -18.78 -7.75 3.29
N LYS A 304 -19.08 -6.47 3.42
CA LYS A 304 -20.35 -5.85 3.01
C LYS A 304 -20.61 -5.92 1.51
N THR A 305 -19.59 -5.72 0.68
CA THR A 305 -19.76 -5.74 -0.78
C THR A 305 -20.35 -7.08 -1.27
N PRO A 306 -19.77 -8.25 -0.97
CA PRO A 306 -20.35 -9.52 -1.36
C PRO A 306 -21.69 -9.82 -0.65
N GLU A 307 -21.89 -9.34 0.58
CA GLU A 307 -23.18 -9.48 1.30
C GLU A 307 -24.30 -8.70 0.62
N TYR A 308 -24.05 -7.45 0.23
CA TYR A 308 -25.01 -6.62 -0.51
C TYR A 308 -25.36 -7.22 -1.86
N LEU A 309 -24.34 -7.68 -2.58
CA LEU A 309 -24.54 -8.35 -3.88
C LEU A 309 -25.31 -9.65 -3.73
N ALA A 310 -25.02 -10.47 -2.72
CA ALA A 310 -25.78 -11.68 -2.41
C ALA A 310 -27.25 -11.37 -2.12
N GLY A 311 -27.50 -10.26 -1.44
CA GLY A 311 -28.85 -9.72 -1.19
C GLY A 311 -29.53 -9.10 -2.43
N GLY A 312 -28.85 -9.09 -3.57
CA GLY A 312 -29.39 -8.54 -4.82
C GLY A 312 -29.51 -7.03 -4.81
N ARG A 313 -28.60 -6.33 -4.12
CA ARG A 313 -28.54 -4.86 -4.09
C ARG A 313 -27.34 -4.37 -4.88
N PRO A 314 -27.55 -3.39 -5.78
CA PRO A 314 -26.44 -2.72 -6.44
C PRO A 314 -25.64 -1.91 -5.41
N VAL A 315 -24.32 -1.81 -5.64
CA VAL A 315 -23.36 -1.23 -4.68
C VAL A 315 -22.69 0.00 -5.28
N VAL A 316 -22.62 1.08 -4.52
CA VAL A 316 -21.79 2.24 -4.84
C VAL A 316 -20.74 2.41 -3.74
N SER A 317 -19.48 2.41 -4.13
CA SER A 317 -18.33 2.42 -3.21
C SER A 317 -17.39 3.57 -3.53
N THR A 318 -16.79 4.16 -2.49
CA THR A 318 -15.54 4.89 -2.64
C THR A 318 -14.42 3.94 -3.11
N PRO A 319 -13.26 4.45 -3.62
CA PRO A 319 -12.25 3.62 -4.30
C PRO A 319 -11.39 2.79 -3.34
N ILE A 320 -12.01 1.88 -2.60
CA ILE A 320 -11.34 0.89 -1.73
C ILE A 320 -10.61 -0.13 -2.58
N THR A 321 -9.31 -0.32 -2.34
CA THR A 321 -8.41 -1.16 -3.16
C THR A 321 -8.95 -2.57 -3.41
N ASP A 322 -9.37 -3.28 -2.36
CA ASP A 322 -9.86 -4.65 -2.51
C ASP A 322 -11.28 -4.71 -3.10
N VAL A 323 -12.09 -3.64 -2.97
CA VAL A 323 -13.37 -3.54 -3.68
C VAL A 323 -13.14 -3.33 -5.18
N ILE A 324 -12.23 -2.45 -5.57
CA ILE A 324 -11.85 -2.24 -6.97
C ILE A 324 -11.36 -3.56 -7.58
N ARG A 325 -10.43 -4.23 -6.91
CA ARG A 325 -9.79 -5.45 -7.40
C ARG A 325 -10.78 -6.57 -7.70
N HIS A 326 -11.76 -6.78 -6.83
CA HIS A 326 -12.64 -7.94 -6.93
C HIS A 326 -13.97 -7.66 -7.59
N TYR A 327 -14.47 -6.43 -7.50
CA TYR A 327 -15.87 -6.16 -7.83
C TYR A 327 -16.07 -5.08 -8.89
N SER A 328 -15.05 -4.29 -9.27
CA SER A 328 -15.21 -3.16 -10.22
C SER A 328 -15.69 -3.58 -11.61
N GLN A 329 -15.47 -4.84 -12.01
CA GLN A 329 -15.89 -5.36 -13.30
C GLN A 329 -17.28 -6.01 -13.27
N LEU A 330 -17.91 -6.11 -12.09
CA LEU A 330 -19.23 -6.71 -11.96
C LEU A 330 -20.33 -5.70 -12.30
N PRO A 331 -21.32 -6.10 -13.06
CA PRO A 331 -22.50 -5.28 -13.25
C PRO A 331 -23.20 -5.09 -11.89
N GLY A 332 -23.63 -3.85 -11.60
CA GLY A 332 -24.25 -3.51 -10.32
C GLY A 332 -23.24 -3.05 -9.24
N VAL A 333 -21.97 -2.86 -9.60
CA VAL A 333 -20.97 -2.24 -8.74
C VAL A 333 -20.40 -1.00 -9.41
N TRP A 334 -20.38 0.12 -8.71
CA TRP A 334 -19.76 1.37 -9.15
C TRP A 334 -18.76 1.86 -8.13
N ILE A 335 -17.62 2.35 -8.63
CA ILE A 335 -16.55 2.92 -7.82
C ILE A 335 -16.47 4.41 -8.14
N ALA A 336 -16.78 5.23 -7.17
CA ALA A 336 -16.81 6.69 -7.31
C ALA A 336 -15.51 7.31 -6.79
N GLY A 337 -14.85 8.12 -7.61
CA GLY A 337 -13.64 8.85 -7.25
C GLY A 337 -13.88 10.19 -6.54
N ASN A 338 -15.12 10.68 -6.59
CA ASN A 338 -15.53 11.95 -5.97
C ASN A 338 -17.04 11.95 -5.68
N GLU A 339 -17.53 12.99 -5.00
CA GLU A 339 -18.94 13.16 -4.62
C GLU A 339 -19.90 13.15 -5.81
N ASP A 340 -19.62 13.90 -6.86
CA ASP A 340 -20.49 14.01 -8.04
C ASP A 340 -20.66 12.64 -8.72
N GLU A 341 -19.58 11.89 -8.81
CA GLU A 341 -19.63 10.52 -9.30
C GLU A 341 -20.44 9.62 -8.39
N PHE A 342 -20.28 9.76 -7.08
CA PHE A 342 -21.00 8.96 -6.11
C PHE A 342 -22.52 9.16 -6.23
N VAL A 343 -22.98 10.42 -6.30
CA VAL A 343 -24.38 10.77 -6.52
C VAL A 343 -24.89 10.25 -7.87
N ARG A 344 -24.13 10.47 -8.94
CA ARG A 344 -24.47 9.97 -10.29
C ARG A 344 -24.58 8.45 -10.31
N PHE A 345 -23.68 7.74 -9.67
CA PHE A 345 -23.67 6.28 -9.63
C PHE A 345 -24.79 5.72 -8.74
N CYS A 346 -25.17 6.41 -7.67
CA CYS A 346 -26.37 6.07 -6.90
C CYS A 346 -27.63 6.16 -7.77
N GLN A 347 -27.75 7.19 -8.61
CA GLN A 347 -28.88 7.32 -9.55
C GLN A 347 -28.89 6.16 -10.57
N ASN A 348 -27.75 5.78 -11.12
CA ASN A 348 -27.62 4.63 -12.02
C ASN A 348 -28.00 3.32 -11.31
N ALA A 349 -27.57 3.15 -10.08
CA ALA A 349 -27.88 1.99 -9.25
C ALA A 349 -29.39 1.85 -8.95
N ILE A 350 -30.06 2.95 -8.63
CA ILE A 350 -31.51 3.01 -8.47
C ILE A 350 -32.20 2.55 -9.76
N THR A 351 -31.76 3.06 -10.90
CA THR A 351 -32.31 2.71 -12.22
C THR A 351 -32.09 1.22 -12.52
N LEU A 352 -30.89 0.68 -12.27
CA LEU A 352 -30.60 -0.74 -12.44
C LEU A 352 -31.48 -1.59 -11.55
N ARG A 353 -31.70 -1.20 -10.31
CA ARG A 353 -32.50 -1.93 -9.32
C ARG A 353 -33.97 -2.05 -9.76
N ALA A 354 -34.50 -0.99 -10.36
CA ALA A 354 -35.87 -0.95 -10.90
C ALA A 354 -36.04 -1.73 -12.22
N GLY A 355 -34.93 -2.02 -12.93
CA GLY A 355 -34.92 -2.66 -14.23
C GLY A 355 -34.77 -4.19 -14.21
N SER A 356 -34.19 -4.75 -15.28
CA SER A 356 -33.93 -6.19 -15.40
C SER A 356 -32.97 -6.71 -14.32
N LYS A 357 -33.22 -7.95 -13.86
CA LYS A 357 -32.36 -8.65 -12.88
C LYS A 357 -31.26 -9.52 -13.53
N GLU A 358 -31.04 -9.41 -14.83
CA GLU A 358 -30.04 -10.21 -15.56
C GLU A 358 -28.62 -10.06 -15.03
N TRP A 359 -28.28 -8.87 -14.50
CA TRP A 359 -26.99 -8.62 -13.88
C TRP A 359 -26.70 -9.55 -12.69
N LEU A 360 -27.73 -10.02 -11.98
CA LEU A 360 -27.58 -10.93 -10.84
C LEU A 360 -26.96 -12.27 -11.23
N GLY A 361 -27.21 -12.76 -12.44
CA GLY A 361 -26.63 -14.04 -12.91
C GLY A 361 -25.10 -14.03 -12.92
N LYS A 362 -24.48 -12.90 -13.32
CA LYS A 362 -23.02 -12.74 -13.28
C LYS A 362 -22.49 -12.64 -11.86
N VAL A 363 -23.21 -11.90 -11.00
CA VAL A 363 -22.89 -11.77 -9.58
C VAL A 363 -22.96 -13.13 -8.88
N ASP A 364 -24.04 -13.89 -9.08
CA ASP A 364 -24.24 -15.21 -8.47
C ASP A 364 -23.15 -16.21 -8.92
N GLY A 365 -22.77 -16.15 -10.20
CA GLY A 365 -21.67 -16.96 -10.73
C GLY A 365 -20.34 -16.72 -10.02
N MET A 366 -20.03 -15.48 -9.70
CA MET A 366 -18.83 -15.10 -8.94
C MET A 366 -18.96 -15.47 -7.45
N LEU A 367 -20.06 -15.11 -6.81
CA LEU A 367 -20.28 -15.40 -5.38
C LEU A 367 -20.34 -16.91 -5.11
N GLY A 368 -20.82 -17.72 -6.06
CA GLY A 368 -20.80 -19.17 -5.96
C GLY A 368 -19.42 -19.80 -5.85
N GLN A 369 -18.37 -19.06 -6.19
CA GLN A 369 -16.98 -19.51 -6.04
C GLN A 369 -16.42 -19.24 -4.64
N THR A 370 -17.04 -18.39 -3.85
CA THR A 370 -16.59 -17.97 -2.50
C THR A 370 -17.66 -18.34 -1.47
N SER A 371 -17.26 -18.90 -0.34
CA SER A 371 -18.11 -19.10 0.84
C SER A 371 -17.25 -19.29 2.06
N TRP A 372 -17.81 -19.02 3.24
CA TRP A 372 -17.10 -19.28 4.48
C TRP A 372 -16.72 -20.75 4.66
N ASP A 373 -17.50 -21.69 4.13
CA ASP A 373 -17.17 -23.14 4.17
C ASP A 373 -15.96 -23.47 3.30
N LYS A 374 -15.86 -22.90 2.11
CA LYS A 374 -14.68 -23.05 1.24
C LYS A 374 -13.44 -22.40 1.84
N THR A 375 -13.59 -21.20 2.40
CA THR A 375 -12.52 -20.50 3.12
C THR A 375 -12.01 -21.34 4.29
N PHE A 376 -12.91 -21.81 5.15
CA PHE A 376 -12.59 -22.69 6.26
C PHE A 376 -11.86 -23.97 5.79
N ALA A 377 -12.40 -24.68 4.80
CA ALA A 377 -11.81 -25.91 4.30
C ALA A 377 -10.37 -25.70 3.78
N ARG A 378 -10.16 -24.60 3.03
CA ARG A 378 -8.83 -24.26 2.49
C ARG A 378 -7.85 -23.85 3.57
N MET A 379 -8.28 -23.04 4.55
CA MET A 379 -7.45 -22.67 5.70
C MET A 379 -7.04 -23.91 6.52
N ALA A 380 -8.00 -24.81 6.80
CA ALA A 380 -7.73 -26.04 7.53
C ALA A 380 -6.74 -26.96 6.79
N GLU A 381 -6.80 -27.02 5.45
CA GLU A 381 -5.83 -27.74 4.64
C GLU A 381 -4.41 -27.14 4.77
N LEU A 382 -4.29 -25.81 4.67
CA LEU A 382 -3.01 -25.12 4.78
C LEU A 382 -2.39 -25.26 6.18
N ILE A 383 -3.20 -25.26 7.24
CA ILE A 383 -2.74 -25.49 8.61
C ILE A 383 -2.13 -26.91 8.74
N LYS A 384 -2.69 -27.90 8.07
CA LYS A 384 -2.12 -29.28 8.03
C LYS A 384 -0.81 -29.34 7.27
N GLN A 385 -0.75 -28.67 6.12
CA GLN A 385 0.42 -28.68 5.23
C GLN A 385 1.59 -27.88 5.80
N GLY A 386 1.34 -26.98 6.75
CA GLY A 386 2.34 -26.12 7.36
C GLY A 386 3.55 -26.94 7.82
N ARG A 387 4.73 -26.65 7.27
CA ARG A 387 6.00 -27.22 7.74
C ARG A 387 6.13 -26.93 9.23
N LYS A 388 6.45 -27.96 10.04
CA LYS A 388 7.12 -27.71 11.32
C LYS A 388 8.38 -26.93 10.96
N CYS A 389 8.39 -25.65 11.24
CA CYS A 389 9.64 -24.93 11.38
C CYS A 389 10.40 -25.75 12.45
N GLU A 390 11.59 -26.28 12.14
CA GLU A 390 12.41 -26.90 13.19
C GLU A 390 12.46 -25.87 14.31
N ARG A 391 11.90 -26.22 15.45
CA ARG A 391 11.87 -25.35 16.61
C ARG A 391 13.31 -24.97 16.94
N ILE A 392 13.68 -23.77 16.62
CA ILE A 392 14.65 -23.06 17.42
C ILE A 392 13.94 -22.91 18.76
N GLU A 393 14.45 -23.60 19.79
CA GLU A 393 13.89 -23.54 21.15
C GLU A 393 13.66 -22.06 21.49
N PRO A 394 12.50 -21.69 22.08
CA PRO A 394 12.29 -20.32 22.48
C PRO A 394 13.41 -19.96 23.45
N ILE A 395 14.26 -19.06 23.07
CA ILE A 395 15.22 -18.44 23.97
C ILE A 395 14.38 -17.61 24.95
N VAL A 396 13.92 -18.27 26.01
CA VAL A 396 13.41 -17.61 27.21
C VAL A 396 14.62 -17.12 27.97
N SER A 397 15.05 -15.95 27.65
CA SER A 397 15.80 -15.11 28.58
C SER A 397 15.47 -13.65 28.28
N PRO A 398 15.19 -12.87 29.32
CA PRO A 398 15.11 -11.44 29.12
C PRO A 398 16.51 -10.98 28.75
N THR A 399 16.62 -10.55 27.50
CA THR A 399 17.61 -9.59 27.10
C THR A 399 19.05 -9.84 27.51
N ILE A 400 19.78 -10.53 26.71
CA ILE A 400 21.10 -10.05 26.32
C ILE A 400 21.25 -10.49 24.86
N TRP A 401 21.13 -9.58 23.93
CA TRP A 401 21.67 -9.74 22.58
C TRP A 401 23.12 -10.23 22.74
N PRO A 402 23.55 -11.31 22.02
CA PRO A 402 24.91 -11.76 22.14
C PRO A 402 25.84 -10.58 21.88
N ALA A 403 26.82 -10.41 22.77
CA ALA A 403 27.78 -9.30 22.79
C ALA A 403 28.79 -9.32 21.64
N ARG A 404 28.35 -9.66 20.42
CA ARG A 404 29.10 -9.45 19.17
C ARG A 404 28.08 -9.05 18.10
N ARG A 405 27.61 -7.81 18.19
CA ARG A 405 26.99 -7.14 17.04
C ARG A 405 28.04 -7.10 15.93
N LYS A 406 27.70 -7.66 14.75
CA LYS A 406 28.53 -7.44 13.57
C LYS A 406 28.61 -5.91 13.38
N ALA A 407 29.79 -5.36 13.55
CA ALA A 407 30.02 -3.93 13.42
C ALA A 407 30.33 -3.59 11.99
N TYR A 408 29.69 -2.55 11.46
CA TYR A 408 29.96 -2.03 10.13
C TYR A 408 30.66 -0.66 10.23
N ASP A 409 31.52 -0.35 9.29
CA ASP A 409 32.04 1.01 9.15
C ASP A 409 30.91 1.96 8.71
N TYR A 410 30.06 1.47 7.80
CA TYR A 410 28.94 2.27 7.27
C TYR A 410 27.63 1.46 7.26
N MET A 411 26.56 2.14 7.61
CA MET A 411 25.18 1.72 7.27
C MET A 411 24.67 2.66 6.19
N ILE A 412 24.06 2.09 5.14
CA ILE A 412 23.50 2.85 4.02
C ILE A 412 22.02 2.55 3.93
N VAL A 413 21.20 3.57 4.02
CA VAL A 413 19.73 3.46 3.91
C VAL A 413 19.30 3.78 2.49
N GLY A 414 18.74 2.78 1.81
CA GLY A 414 18.30 2.82 0.42
C GLY A 414 19.26 2.07 -0.52
N ALA A 415 18.72 1.09 -1.26
CA ALA A 415 19.43 0.27 -2.25
C ALA A 415 19.21 0.76 -3.71
N GLY A 416 18.81 2.03 -3.89
CA GLY A 416 18.74 2.69 -5.20
C GLY A 416 20.09 3.25 -5.64
N PHE A 417 20.13 4.04 -6.73
CA PHE A 417 21.39 4.56 -7.30
C PHE A 417 22.31 5.23 -6.29
N ALA A 418 21.81 6.13 -5.45
CA ALA A 418 22.63 6.82 -4.47
C ALA A 418 23.29 5.85 -3.48
N GLY A 419 22.52 4.97 -2.88
CA GLY A 419 23.02 4.04 -1.87
C GLY A 419 23.93 2.95 -2.46
N ALA A 420 23.57 2.38 -3.60
CA ALA A 420 24.38 1.34 -4.26
C ALA A 420 25.75 1.87 -4.70
N VAL A 421 25.81 3.08 -5.28
CA VAL A 421 27.09 3.73 -5.65
C VAL A 421 27.93 4.00 -4.40
N MET A 422 27.32 4.51 -3.32
CA MET A 422 28.04 4.73 -2.06
C MET A 422 28.56 3.41 -1.46
N ALA A 423 27.73 2.36 -1.46
CA ALA A 423 28.13 1.04 -0.95
C ALA A 423 29.31 0.46 -1.72
N GLU A 424 29.22 0.43 -3.03
CA GLU A 424 30.28 -0.10 -3.90
C GLU A 424 31.56 0.71 -3.73
N ARG A 425 31.49 2.03 -3.73
CA ARG A 425 32.68 2.87 -3.56
C ARG A 425 33.33 2.70 -2.18
N LEU A 426 32.54 2.66 -1.12
CA LEU A 426 33.06 2.45 0.24
C LEU A 426 33.66 1.06 0.41
N ALA A 427 33.01 0.02 -0.11
CA ALA A 427 33.47 -1.35 0.01
C ALA A 427 34.69 -1.62 -0.91
N ARG A 428 34.57 -1.40 -2.20
CA ARG A 428 35.60 -1.71 -3.18
C ARG A 428 36.71 -0.65 -3.22
N GLY A 429 36.35 0.63 -3.11
CA GLY A 429 37.29 1.75 -3.18
C GLY A 429 38.06 2.02 -1.89
N SER A 430 37.49 1.69 -0.74
CA SER A 430 38.06 2.00 0.59
C SER A 430 38.17 0.81 1.54
N GLY A 431 37.79 -0.40 1.10
CA GLY A 431 37.87 -1.62 1.90
C GLY A 431 36.94 -1.66 3.11
N LYS A 432 35.93 -0.78 3.15
CA LYS A 432 35.02 -0.61 4.28
C LYS A 432 33.96 -1.71 4.33
N LYS A 433 33.53 -2.09 5.54
CA LYS A 433 32.40 -2.99 5.76
C LYS A 433 31.12 -2.19 5.75
N VAL A 434 30.22 -2.54 4.86
CA VAL A 434 28.99 -1.79 4.59
C VAL A 434 27.76 -2.67 4.78
N LEU A 435 26.78 -2.16 5.50
CA LEU A 435 25.43 -2.73 5.52
C LEU A 435 24.49 -1.83 4.71
N VAL A 436 23.89 -2.36 3.66
CA VAL A 436 22.85 -1.66 2.90
C VAL A 436 21.49 -2.14 3.39
N VAL A 437 20.63 -1.19 3.77
CA VAL A 437 19.27 -1.44 4.29
C VAL A 437 18.26 -0.81 3.36
N ASP A 438 17.26 -1.56 2.91
CA ASP A 438 16.14 -0.99 2.16
C ASP A 438 14.83 -1.57 2.67
N ARG A 439 13.80 -0.72 2.81
CA ARG A 439 12.44 -1.15 3.19
C ARG A 439 11.75 -1.98 2.12
N ARG A 440 12.16 -1.86 0.86
CA ARG A 440 11.69 -2.70 -0.25
C ARG A 440 12.46 -4.03 -0.27
N PRO A 441 11.82 -5.12 -0.70
CA PRO A 441 12.44 -6.45 -0.75
C PRO A 441 13.37 -6.65 -1.96
N HIS A 442 13.79 -5.59 -2.62
CA HIS A 442 14.60 -5.62 -3.83
C HIS A 442 15.59 -4.46 -3.88
N VAL A 443 16.66 -4.62 -4.63
CA VAL A 443 17.62 -3.56 -4.98
C VAL A 443 17.09 -2.66 -6.10
N ALA A 444 17.89 -1.72 -6.56
CA ALA A 444 17.64 -0.78 -7.66
C ALA A 444 16.62 0.35 -7.35
N GLY A 445 15.97 0.35 -6.18
CA GLY A 445 15.03 1.41 -5.81
C GLY A 445 13.92 1.60 -6.86
N ASN A 446 13.73 2.81 -7.37
CA ASN A 446 12.71 3.06 -8.41
C ASN A 446 13.09 2.51 -9.79
N ALA A 447 14.37 2.19 -10.04
CA ALA A 447 14.79 1.58 -11.30
C ALA A 447 14.61 0.05 -11.35
N PHE A 448 14.00 -0.53 -10.31
CA PHE A 448 13.74 -1.96 -10.24
C PHE A 448 12.91 -2.45 -11.43
N ASP A 449 13.44 -3.46 -12.09
CA ASP A 449 12.79 -4.17 -13.19
C ASP A 449 12.71 -5.67 -12.89
N ARG A 450 11.69 -6.31 -13.44
CA ARG A 450 11.43 -7.74 -13.26
C ARG A 450 10.68 -8.32 -14.45
N LEU A 451 10.73 -9.61 -14.60
CA LEU A 451 9.80 -10.30 -15.50
C LEU A 451 8.40 -10.29 -14.89
N ASP A 452 7.41 -9.99 -15.71
CA ASP A 452 6.02 -10.18 -15.34
C ASP A 452 5.57 -11.65 -15.53
N ASP A 453 4.30 -11.94 -15.27
CA ASP A 453 3.75 -13.30 -15.40
C ASP A 453 3.76 -13.84 -16.84
N ALA A 454 3.91 -12.96 -17.81
CA ALA A 454 4.03 -13.32 -19.21
C ALA A 454 5.48 -13.57 -19.66
N GLY A 455 6.46 -13.23 -18.81
CA GLY A 455 7.89 -13.29 -19.15
C GLY A 455 8.41 -12.04 -19.85
N VAL A 456 7.67 -10.94 -19.85
CA VAL A 456 8.12 -9.64 -20.37
C VAL A 456 8.84 -8.87 -19.28
N LEU A 457 10.03 -8.34 -19.57
CA LEU A 457 10.78 -7.50 -18.65
C LEU A 457 10.14 -6.12 -18.56
N ILE A 458 9.59 -5.79 -17.37
CA ILE A 458 8.93 -4.53 -17.09
C ILE A 458 9.68 -3.75 -16.00
N HIS A 459 9.56 -2.42 -16.01
CA HIS A 459 9.99 -1.59 -14.89
C HIS A 459 8.81 -1.41 -13.93
N GLN A 460 8.99 -1.83 -12.69
CA GLN A 460 7.92 -1.83 -11.68
C GLN A 460 7.41 -0.42 -11.36
N TYR A 461 8.27 0.59 -11.43
CA TYR A 461 7.99 1.96 -11.01
C TYR A 461 8.10 2.97 -12.18
N GLY A 462 7.60 2.56 -13.35
CA GLY A 462 7.61 3.39 -14.56
C GLY A 462 8.92 3.35 -15.35
N PRO A 463 8.94 3.95 -16.54
CA PRO A 463 10.08 3.84 -17.46
C PRO A 463 11.32 4.57 -16.93
N HIS A 464 12.42 3.87 -16.89
CA HIS A 464 13.74 4.40 -16.58
C HIS A 464 14.65 4.23 -17.80
N ILE A 465 15.17 5.32 -18.34
CA ILE A 465 16.06 5.36 -19.48
C ILE A 465 17.34 6.05 -19.04
N PHE A 466 18.49 5.39 -19.24
CA PHE A 466 19.76 5.97 -18.85
C PHE A 466 20.30 6.86 -19.95
N HIS A 467 20.63 8.10 -19.60
CA HIS A 467 21.22 9.08 -20.51
C HIS A 467 22.16 10.01 -19.75
N THR A 468 23.25 10.40 -20.37
CA THR A 468 24.23 11.32 -19.77
C THR A 468 25.21 11.88 -20.82
N ASN A 469 25.83 13.01 -20.50
CA ASN A 469 26.98 13.57 -21.23
C ASN A 469 28.32 13.32 -20.47
N SER A 470 28.28 12.64 -19.32
CA SER A 470 29.45 12.40 -18.47
C SER A 470 30.09 11.05 -18.79
N GLN A 471 31.26 11.07 -19.44
CA GLN A 471 32.02 9.85 -19.70
C GLN A 471 32.44 9.14 -18.41
N GLU A 472 32.77 9.89 -17.34
CA GLU A 472 33.08 9.32 -16.03
C GLU A 472 31.97 8.42 -15.48
N ILE A 473 30.71 8.84 -15.65
CA ILE A 473 29.55 8.08 -15.18
C ILE A 473 29.32 6.84 -16.04
N VAL A 474 29.50 6.98 -17.36
CA VAL A 474 29.45 5.84 -18.30
C VAL A 474 30.51 4.79 -17.94
N ASP A 475 31.75 5.20 -17.78
CA ASP A 475 32.86 4.31 -17.44
C ASP A 475 32.65 3.62 -16.09
N TYR A 476 32.11 4.35 -15.13
CA TYR A 476 31.81 3.81 -13.81
C TYR A 476 30.74 2.71 -13.87
N LEU A 477 29.59 2.98 -14.49
CA LEU A 477 28.47 2.03 -14.56
C LEU A 477 28.73 0.86 -15.50
N SER A 478 29.51 1.05 -16.55
CA SER A 478 29.92 -0.01 -17.51
C SER A 478 30.73 -1.15 -16.86
N ARG A 479 31.15 -0.96 -15.62
CA ARG A 479 31.81 -2.04 -14.85
C ARG A 479 30.79 -3.08 -14.35
N PHE A 480 29.51 -2.78 -14.38
CA PHE A 480 28.46 -3.59 -13.78
C PHE A 480 27.40 -4.07 -14.78
N THR A 481 27.44 -3.53 -16.01
CA THR A 481 26.52 -3.92 -17.08
C THR A 481 27.13 -3.68 -18.44
N ASP A 482 26.70 -4.45 -19.43
CA ASP A 482 26.81 -4.10 -20.82
C ASP A 482 25.68 -3.18 -21.22
N TRP A 483 25.88 -2.35 -22.23
CA TRP A 483 24.88 -1.37 -22.65
C TRP A 483 24.28 -1.73 -24.00
N ARG A 484 22.97 -1.68 -24.11
CA ARG A 484 22.23 -1.70 -25.36
C ARG A 484 21.93 -0.26 -25.78
N PRO A 485 22.48 0.26 -26.87
CA PRO A 485 22.15 1.60 -27.36
C PRO A 485 20.64 1.77 -27.55
N TYR A 486 20.10 2.88 -27.07
CA TYR A 486 18.68 3.18 -27.17
C TYR A 486 18.45 4.68 -27.15
N GLU A 487 17.92 5.25 -28.24
CA GLU A 487 17.50 6.62 -28.31
C GLU A 487 16.01 6.73 -27.95
N HIS A 488 15.70 7.46 -26.89
CA HIS A 488 14.33 7.57 -26.42
C HIS A 488 13.51 8.52 -27.29
N ARG A 489 12.39 8.02 -27.80
CA ARG A 489 11.37 8.78 -28.55
C ARG A 489 10.03 8.67 -27.82
N VAL A 490 9.34 9.81 -27.74
CA VAL A 490 8.04 9.93 -27.09
C VAL A 490 7.06 10.56 -28.06
N LEU A 491 5.85 10.03 -28.10
CA LEU A 491 4.73 10.65 -28.81
C LEU A 491 3.73 11.23 -27.81
N ALA A 492 3.03 12.28 -28.22
CA ALA A 492 1.87 12.81 -27.50
C ALA A 492 0.60 12.52 -28.28
N SER A 493 -0.43 12.05 -27.59
CA SER A 493 -1.79 11.90 -28.12
C SER A 493 -2.52 13.23 -28.03
N VAL A 494 -2.69 13.89 -29.17
CA VAL A 494 -3.36 15.21 -29.27
C VAL A 494 -4.52 15.09 -30.26
N GLY A 495 -5.73 15.13 -29.74
CA GLY A 495 -6.92 14.77 -30.53
C GLY A 495 -6.85 13.31 -30.98
N ASP A 496 -6.96 13.08 -32.28
CA ASP A 496 -6.89 11.76 -32.95
C ASP A 496 -5.49 11.41 -33.47
N ARG A 497 -4.46 12.20 -33.13
CA ARG A 497 -3.12 12.10 -33.71
C ARG A 497 -2.06 11.77 -32.64
N LEU A 498 -1.10 10.93 -33.05
CA LEU A 498 0.15 10.72 -32.32
C LEU A 498 1.23 11.60 -32.98
N VAL A 499 1.80 12.51 -32.23
CA VAL A 499 2.80 13.47 -32.71
C VAL A 499 4.04 13.50 -31.82
N PRO A 500 5.23 13.76 -32.38
CA PRO A 500 6.47 13.79 -31.58
C PRO A 500 6.45 14.84 -30.47
N ILE A 501 7.01 14.46 -29.30
CA ILE A 501 7.41 15.36 -28.23
C ILE A 501 8.85 15.04 -27.83
N PRO A 502 9.76 16.02 -27.76
CA PRO A 502 9.59 17.49 -27.82
C PRO A 502 8.95 18.00 -29.10
N ILE A 503 8.21 19.11 -28.96
CA ILE A 503 7.63 19.79 -30.12
C ILE A 503 8.74 20.13 -31.13
N ASN A 504 8.57 19.67 -32.34
CA ASN A 504 9.50 19.89 -33.45
C ASN A 504 8.75 20.24 -34.76
N ARG A 505 9.47 20.42 -35.85
CA ARG A 505 8.86 20.77 -37.16
C ARG A 505 7.82 19.73 -37.63
N THR A 506 8.06 18.44 -37.35
CA THR A 506 7.10 17.38 -37.68
C THR A 506 5.81 17.54 -36.86
N THR A 507 5.92 17.87 -35.56
CA THR A 507 4.79 18.18 -34.70
C THR A 507 3.98 19.36 -35.21
N LEU A 508 4.65 20.47 -35.58
CA LEU A 508 3.99 21.66 -36.11
C LEU A 508 3.24 21.37 -37.39
N ASN A 509 3.88 20.68 -38.35
CA ASN A 509 3.27 20.30 -39.61
C ASN A 509 2.04 19.39 -39.37
N ALA A 510 2.12 18.44 -38.49
CA ALA A 510 1.04 17.50 -38.19
C ALA A 510 -0.16 18.20 -37.50
N ILE A 511 0.09 19.05 -36.49
CA ILE A 511 -0.98 19.71 -35.72
C ILE A 511 -1.72 20.75 -36.53
N TYR A 512 -0.99 21.55 -37.33
CA TYR A 512 -1.57 22.69 -38.06
C TYR A 512 -1.80 22.44 -39.54
N GLY A 513 -1.51 21.24 -40.06
CA GLY A 513 -1.64 20.93 -41.49
C GLY A 513 -0.67 21.73 -42.37
N LEU A 514 0.51 22.11 -41.85
CA LEU A 514 1.50 22.91 -42.51
C LEU A 514 2.50 22.06 -43.32
N GLN A 515 3.29 22.73 -44.15
CA GLN A 515 4.39 22.12 -44.91
C GLN A 515 5.68 22.94 -44.71
N LEU A 516 6.06 23.14 -43.45
CA LEU A 516 7.31 23.80 -43.10
C LEU A 516 8.50 22.94 -43.56
N LYS A 517 9.37 23.50 -44.40
CA LYS A 517 10.45 22.79 -45.10
C LYS A 517 11.79 22.88 -44.38
N ASP A 518 12.02 23.94 -43.63
CA ASP A 518 13.27 24.23 -42.98
C ASP A 518 13.10 24.86 -41.58
N ASP A 519 14.19 25.01 -40.87
CA ASP A 519 14.24 25.52 -39.50
C ASP A 519 13.82 27.00 -39.43
N LYS A 520 14.10 27.79 -40.48
CA LYS A 520 13.73 29.21 -40.54
C LYS A 520 12.20 29.35 -40.56
N GLN A 521 11.52 28.54 -41.38
CA GLN A 521 10.06 28.55 -41.44
C GLN A 521 9.44 28.09 -40.12
N ALA A 522 9.98 27.05 -39.50
CA ALA A 522 9.52 26.57 -38.21
C ALA A 522 9.73 27.64 -37.12
N GLN A 523 10.89 28.30 -37.13
CA GLN A 523 11.20 29.37 -36.18
C GLN A 523 10.27 30.59 -36.38
N ALA A 524 10.05 31.00 -37.62
CA ALA A 524 9.13 32.10 -37.94
C ALA A 524 7.68 31.78 -37.50
N PHE A 525 7.24 30.53 -37.70
CA PHE A 525 5.94 30.08 -37.25
C PHE A 525 5.83 30.14 -35.73
N LEU A 526 6.78 29.59 -35.00
CA LEU A 526 6.80 29.63 -33.52
C LEU A 526 6.82 31.07 -33.00
N ALA A 527 7.66 31.93 -33.59
CA ALA A 527 7.74 33.34 -33.22
C ALA A 527 6.41 34.10 -33.45
N SER A 528 5.64 33.70 -34.47
CA SER A 528 4.31 34.29 -34.72
C SER A 528 3.24 33.86 -33.70
N ARG A 529 3.50 32.80 -32.95
CA ARG A 529 2.59 32.25 -31.94
C ARG A 529 3.00 32.58 -30.51
N ALA A 530 4.31 32.82 -30.29
CA ALA A 530 4.86 33.16 -28.98
C ALA A 530 4.16 34.42 -28.42
N GLU A 531 3.84 34.37 -27.13
CA GLU A 531 3.26 35.49 -26.41
C GLU A 531 4.37 36.26 -25.67
N PRO A 532 4.33 37.59 -25.70
CA PRO A 532 5.31 38.37 -24.96
C PRO A 532 5.12 38.20 -23.45
N VAL A 533 6.11 37.66 -22.77
CA VAL A 533 6.14 37.53 -21.32
C VAL A 533 7.19 38.47 -20.76
N THR A 534 6.80 39.40 -19.88
CA THR A 534 7.70 40.39 -19.31
C THR A 534 8.80 39.79 -18.43
N GLU A 535 8.45 38.75 -17.65
CA GLU A 535 9.38 38.05 -16.80
C GLU A 535 8.99 36.59 -16.68
N ILE A 536 9.90 35.69 -16.98
CA ILE A 536 9.68 34.22 -16.90
C ILE A 536 9.88 33.75 -15.48
N ARG A 537 8.80 33.48 -14.75
CA ARG A 537 8.78 32.98 -13.37
C ARG A 537 8.21 31.57 -13.25
N THR A 538 7.17 31.28 -14.03
CA THR A 538 6.38 30.04 -13.90
C THR A 538 6.63 29.09 -15.07
N SER A 539 6.17 27.85 -14.89
CA SER A 539 6.17 26.83 -15.96
C SER A 539 5.30 27.21 -17.15
N GLU A 540 4.21 27.95 -16.93
CA GLU A 540 3.37 28.51 -17.99
C GLU A 540 4.14 29.54 -18.80
N ASP A 541 4.80 30.50 -18.13
CA ASP A 541 5.54 31.58 -18.79
C ASP A 541 6.58 31.03 -19.77
N VAL A 542 7.32 30.00 -19.37
CA VAL A 542 8.35 29.34 -20.21
C VAL A 542 7.74 28.84 -21.52
N VAL A 543 6.63 28.13 -21.42
CA VAL A 543 6.04 27.47 -22.59
C VAL A 543 5.33 28.47 -23.48
N VAL A 544 4.54 29.38 -22.92
CA VAL A 544 3.76 30.39 -23.68
C VAL A 544 4.71 31.33 -24.41
N ALA A 545 5.82 31.74 -23.79
CA ALA A 545 6.85 32.53 -24.41
C ALA A 545 7.57 31.82 -25.58
N ALA A 546 7.64 30.50 -25.56
CA ALA A 546 8.34 29.71 -26.56
C ALA A 546 7.45 29.26 -27.73
N VAL A 547 6.22 28.83 -27.45
CA VAL A 547 5.35 28.14 -28.41
C VAL A 547 3.95 28.73 -28.53
N GLY A 548 3.56 29.66 -27.64
CA GLY A 548 2.24 30.30 -27.61
C GLY A 548 1.17 29.47 -26.89
N ARG A 549 0.02 30.08 -26.63
CA ARG A 549 -1.09 29.56 -25.83
C ARG A 549 -1.65 28.23 -26.36
N ASP A 550 -1.89 28.16 -27.65
CA ASP A 550 -2.54 26.99 -28.26
C ASP A 550 -1.72 25.70 -28.11
N LEU A 551 -0.40 25.74 -28.30
CA LEU A 551 0.47 24.60 -28.08
C LEU A 551 0.65 24.31 -26.57
N TYR A 552 0.66 25.34 -25.73
CA TYR A 552 0.67 25.17 -24.27
C TYR A 552 -0.56 24.38 -23.81
N GLU A 553 -1.76 24.76 -24.22
CA GLU A 553 -2.99 24.08 -23.85
C GLU A 553 -3.02 22.61 -24.34
N LYS A 554 -2.58 22.38 -25.58
CA LYS A 554 -2.61 21.05 -26.22
C LYS A 554 -1.61 20.06 -25.62
N PHE A 555 -0.43 20.51 -25.18
CA PHE A 555 0.66 19.59 -24.81
C PHE A 555 1.05 19.66 -23.34
N PHE A 556 0.94 20.83 -22.70
CA PHE A 556 1.56 21.06 -21.40
C PHE A 556 0.55 21.28 -20.26
N GLN A 557 -0.49 22.05 -20.45
CA GLN A 557 -1.38 22.47 -19.39
C GLN A 557 -2.05 21.26 -18.69
N GLY A 558 -2.77 20.43 -19.45
CA GLY A 558 -3.47 19.28 -18.92
C GLY A 558 -2.52 18.19 -18.38
N TYR A 559 -1.40 17.97 -19.08
CA TYR A 559 -0.37 17.04 -18.61
C TYR A 559 0.23 17.48 -17.27
N THR A 560 0.59 18.75 -17.15
CA THR A 560 1.23 19.31 -15.95
C THR A 560 0.26 19.34 -14.77
N ARG A 561 -1.02 19.70 -15.02
CA ARG A 561 -2.07 19.63 -13.98
C ARG A 561 -2.22 18.21 -13.44
N LYS A 562 -2.26 17.19 -14.29
CA LYS A 562 -2.31 15.79 -13.85
C LYS A 562 -1.05 15.41 -13.06
N GLN A 563 0.12 15.67 -13.64
CA GLN A 563 1.40 15.27 -13.05
C GLN A 563 1.64 15.90 -11.68
N TRP A 564 1.34 17.18 -11.53
CA TRP A 564 1.67 17.94 -10.33
C TRP A 564 0.48 18.20 -9.41
N GLY A 565 -0.77 17.99 -9.89
CA GLY A 565 -1.98 18.34 -9.15
C GLY A 565 -2.16 19.85 -8.97
N MET A 566 -1.50 20.68 -9.80
CA MET A 566 -1.41 22.11 -9.68
C MET A 566 -1.41 22.76 -11.07
N ASP A 567 -1.81 24.02 -11.15
CA ASP A 567 -1.72 24.76 -12.39
C ASP A 567 -0.24 25.06 -12.74
N PRO A 568 0.16 25.02 -14.03
CA PRO A 568 1.51 25.39 -14.44
C PRO A 568 1.93 26.81 -14.05
N SER A 569 0.97 27.73 -13.87
CA SER A 569 1.21 29.10 -13.36
C SER A 569 1.64 29.15 -11.89
N GLU A 570 1.42 28.08 -11.13
CA GLU A 570 1.82 27.95 -9.71
C GLU A 570 3.15 27.21 -9.51
N LEU A 571 3.70 26.65 -10.58
CA LEU A 571 4.93 25.85 -10.56
C LEU A 571 6.13 26.65 -11.04
N ASP A 572 7.28 26.38 -10.43
CA ASP A 572 8.55 26.97 -10.85
C ASP A 572 8.87 26.66 -12.33
N LYS A 573 9.47 27.62 -13.01
CA LYS A 573 9.88 27.54 -14.41
C LYS A 573 10.69 26.29 -14.77
N SER A 574 11.44 25.75 -13.83
CA SER A 574 12.29 24.56 -14.04
C SER A 574 11.51 23.29 -14.40
N VAL A 575 10.20 23.23 -14.13
CA VAL A 575 9.38 22.04 -14.40
C VAL A 575 9.27 21.78 -15.90
N THR A 576 8.93 22.82 -16.69
CA THR A 576 8.71 22.69 -18.14
C THR A 576 9.95 23.04 -18.97
N ALA A 577 10.91 23.78 -18.42
CA ALA A 577 12.15 24.14 -19.11
C ALA A 577 13.02 22.94 -19.56
N ARG A 578 12.71 21.74 -19.12
CA ARG A 578 13.42 20.51 -19.48
C ARG A 578 13.06 19.95 -20.86
N VAL A 579 11.87 20.29 -21.35
CA VAL A 579 11.39 19.81 -22.65
C VAL A 579 11.69 20.89 -23.69
N PRO A 580 12.73 20.71 -24.53
CA PRO A 580 13.09 21.73 -25.50
C PRO A 580 12.03 21.83 -26.60
N THR A 581 11.92 23.01 -27.21
CA THR A 581 11.22 23.18 -28.49
C THR A 581 12.25 23.22 -29.60
N ARG A 582 12.02 22.47 -30.68
CA ARG A 582 12.95 22.33 -31.79
C ARG A 582 12.36 22.84 -33.09
N THR A 583 13.20 23.38 -33.96
CA THR A 583 12.83 23.86 -35.31
C THR A 583 13.12 22.83 -36.40
N ASN A 584 13.96 21.83 -36.09
CA ASN A 584 14.31 20.72 -36.98
C ASN A 584 13.30 19.56 -36.85
N THR A 585 13.64 18.38 -37.39
CA THR A 585 12.83 17.16 -37.35
C THR A 585 13.37 16.12 -36.36
N ASP A 586 14.32 16.48 -35.48
CA ASP A 586 14.85 15.58 -34.47
C ASP A 586 13.76 15.28 -33.42
N ASP A 587 13.36 14.02 -33.33
CA ASP A 587 12.30 13.51 -32.46
C ASP A 587 12.83 12.80 -31.21
N ARG A 588 14.14 12.79 -30.98
CA ARG A 588 14.74 12.23 -29.78
C ARG A 588 14.33 13.02 -28.54
N TYR A 589 13.93 12.35 -27.51
CA TYR A 589 13.48 13.02 -26.28
C TYR A 589 14.66 13.68 -25.53
N PHE A 590 15.80 13.00 -25.47
CA PHE A 590 17.04 13.52 -24.90
C PHE A 590 18.02 13.98 -25.98
N ALA A 591 18.90 14.91 -25.61
CA ALA A 591 19.97 15.40 -26.47
C ALA A 591 21.37 14.87 -26.05
N ASP A 592 21.40 14.07 -24.98
CA ASP A 592 22.66 13.56 -24.43
C ASP A 592 23.37 12.64 -25.41
N SER A 593 24.71 12.70 -25.37
CA SER A 593 25.59 11.94 -26.27
C SER A 593 25.56 10.44 -25.98
N PHE A 594 25.31 10.04 -24.74
CA PHE A 594 25.13 8.65 -24.34
C PHE A 594 23.68 8.41 -23.91
N GLN A 595 23.01 7.49 -24.62
CA GLN A 595 21.65 7.03 -24.31
C GLN A 595 21.62 5.52 -24.50
N ALA A 596 21.31 4.77 -23.43
CA ALA A 596 21.33 3.31 -23.49
C ALA A 596 20.49 2.69 -22.36
N MET A 597 20.20 1.42 -22.52
CA MET A 597 19.59 0.58 -21.49
C MET A 597 20.59 -0.48 -21.03
N PRO A 598 20.61 -0.83 -19.73
CA PRO A 598 21.38 -2.00 -19.29
C PRO A 598 20.91 -3.25 -20.04
N ALA A 599 21.83 -3.99 -20.67
CA ALA A 599 21.49 -5.10 -21.55
C ALA A 599 20.74 -6.24 -20.84
N SER A 600 21.03 -6.45 -19.54
CA SER A 600 20.36 -7.45 -18.68
C SER A 600 19.37 -6.84 -17.69
N GLY A 601 18.98 -5.59 -17.89
CA GLY A 601 18.10 -4.85 -16.97
C GLY A 601 18.83 -4.12 -15.84
N PHE A 602 18.12 -3.19 -15.21
CA PHE A 602 18.67 -2.40 -14.10
C PHE A 602 18.92 -3.26 -12.86
N THR A 603 17.97 -4.11 -12.49
CA THR A 603 18.10 -4.95 -11.28
C THR A 603 19.39 -5.76 -11.34
N ARG A 604 19.69 -6.37 -12.47
CA ARG A 604 20.93 -7.14 -12.64
C ARG A 604 22.19 -6.27 -12.52
N MET A 605 22.16 -5.06 -13.04
CA MET A 605 23.26 -4.10 -12.88
C MET A 605 23.50 -3.78 -11.40
N PHE A 606 22.45 -3.58 -10.62
CA PHE A 606 22.57 -3.32 -9.18
C PHE A 606 23.04 -4.53 -8.40
N GLU A 607 22.57 -5.73 -8.73
CA GLU A 607 23.09 -6.98 -8.15
C GLU A 607 24.59 -7.09 -8.35
N ASN A 608 25.09 -6.87 -9.58
CA ASN A 608 26.51 -6.88 -9.90
C ASN A 608 27.29 -5.78 -9.16
N MET A 609 26.68 -4.61 -8.94
CA MET A 609 27.30 -3.49 -8.20
C MET A 609 27.47 -3.83 -6.72
N LEU A 610 26.49 -4.48 -6.13
CA LEU A 610 26.44 -4.80 -4.71
C LEU A 610 27.05 -6.17 -4.36
N ASP A 611 27.43 -6.96 -5.36
CA ASP A 611 28.14 -8.24 -5.17
C ASP A 611 29.61 -8.00 -4.75
N HIS A 612 29.80 -7.87 -3.44
CA HIS A 612 31.12 -7.64 -2.86
C HIS A 612 31.19 -8.21 -1.42
N PRO A 613 32.27 -8.90 -1.01
CA PRO A 613 32.36 -9.55 0.30
C PRO A 613 32.26 -8.60 1.50
N ASN A 614 32.45 -7.30 1.29
CA ASN A 614 32.33 -6.29 2.32
C ASN A 614 30.95 -5.58 2.29
N ILE A 615 30.01 -6.03 1.47
CA ILE A 615 28.66 -5.49 1.42
C ILE A 615 27.68 -6.57 1.90
N ASP A 616 26.96 -6.29 2.96
CA ASP A 616 25.81 -7.09 3.36
C ASP A 616 24.54 -6.34 2.97
N LEU A 617 23.54 -7.07 2.46
CA LEU A 617 22.23 -6.54 2.10
C LEU A 617 21.18 -6.95 3.12
N LEU A 618 20.37 -6.00 3.56
CA LEU A 618 19.23 -6.21 4.43
C LEU A 618 18.00 -5.56 3.78
N LEU A 619 17.30 -6.34 2.98
CA LEU A 619 16.15 -5.89 2.19
C LEU A 619 14.84 -6.23 2.91
N GLY A 620 13.78 -5.46 2.66
CA GLY A 620 12.49 -5.61 3.34
C GLY A 620 12.51 -5.16 4.80
N VAL A 621 13.47 -4.32 5.20
CA VAL A 621 13.66 -3.89 6.59
C VAL A 621 13.70 -2.37 6.68
N GLU A 622 12.94 -1.83 7.62
CA GLU A 622 12.96 -0.39 7.91
C GLU A 622 14.28 0.01 8.59
N TYR A 623 14.76 1.20 8.23
CA TYR A 623 15.99 1.77 8.83
C TYR A 623 15.94 1.81 10.36
N ARG A 624 14.79 2.13 10.94
CA ARG A 624 14.63 2.24 12.41
C ARG A 624 14.93 0.93 13.11
N ASP A 625 14.56 -0.20 12.50
CA ASP A 625 14.79 -1.53 13.05
C ASP A 625 16.24 -1.95 12.85
N ALA A 626 16.80 -1.74 11.66
CA ALA A 626 18.19 -2.04 11.36
C ALA A 626 19.15 -1.24 12.26
N ARG A 627 18.89 0.04 12.52
CA ARG A 627 19.69 0.90 13.40
C ARG A 627 19.83 0.34 14.82
N VAL A 628 18.79 -0.28 15.34
CA VAL A 628 18.83 -0.89 16.69
C VAL A 628 19.63 -2.20 16.67
N ALA A 629 19.52 -2.98 15.59
CA ALA A 629 20.11 -4.30 15.49
C ALA A 629 21.60 -4.32 15.13
N TYR A 630 22.07 -3.33 14.34
CA TYR A 630 23.42 -3.34 13.77
C TYR A 630 24.20 -2.08 14.15
N ALA A 631 25.38 -2.29 14.77
CA ALA A 631 26.29 -1.19 15.10
C ALA A 631 27.01 -0.69 13.84
N HIS A 632 27.14 0.61 13.68
CA HIS A 632 27.87 1.27 12.59
C HIS A 632 28.52 2.55 13.07
N GLU A 633 29.58 2.97 12.38
CA GLU A 633 30.34 4.20 12.71
C GLU A 633 29.75 5.42 12.00
N HIS A 634 29.24 5.24 10.77
CA HIS A 634 28.71 6.32 9.95
C HIS A 634 27.47 5.89 9.18
N LEU A 635 26.48 6.78 9.09
CA LEU A 635 25.25 6.55 8.35
C LEU A 635 25.24 7.32 7.03
N VAL A 636 24.89 6.63 5.94
CA VAL A 636 24.57 7.27 4.67
C VAL A 636 23.06 7.13 4.46
N PHE A 637 22.33 8.24 4.48
CA PHE A 637 20.87 8.24 4.38
C PHE A 637 20.41 8.78 3.02
N THR A 638 19.63 7.97 2.28
CA THR A 638 19.12 8.34 0.94
C THR A 638 17.59 8.52 0.89
N GLY A 639 16.90 8.25 1.99
CA GLY A 639 15.45 8.44 2.15
C GLY A 639 15.03 9.91 2.30
N PRO A 640 13.74 10.19 2.50
CA PRO A 640 13.25 11.55 2.74
C PRO A 640 13.87 12.17 4.00
N ILE A 641 14.45 13.35 3.85
CA ILE A 641 15.15 14.03 4.96
C ILE A 641 14.21 14.40 6.11
N ASP A 642 12.98 14.78 5.81
CA ASP A 642 11.95 15.09 6.81
C ASP A 642 11.54 13.85 7.61
N GLU A 643 11.50 12.67 7.01
CA GLU A 643 11.28 11.38 7.68
C GLU A 643 12.41 11.07 8.67
N TYR A 644 13.67 11.30 8.28
CA TYR A 644 14.81 11.12 9.18
C TYR A 644 14.68 11.95 10.47
N PHE A 645 14.25 13.20 10.34
CA PHE A 645 14.02 14.11 11.46
C PHE A 645 12.62 14.01 12.09
N GLY A 646 11.86 12.92 11.82
CA GLY A 646 10.56 12.67 12.42
C GLY A 646 9.52 13.76 12.10
N TYR A 647 9.61 14.35 10.90
CA TYR A 647 8.70 15.40 10.41
C TYR A 647 8.64 16.66 11.31
N ARG A 648 9.73 16.97 12.02
CA ARG A 648 9.81 18.03 13.05
C ARG A 648 9.29 19.40 12.59
N PHE A 649 9.39 19.71 11.31
CA PHE A 649 8.92 20.96 10.71
C PHE A 649 7.71 20.77 9.78
N GLY A 650 7.12 19.58 9.78
CA GLY A 650 6.08 19.17 8.86
C GLY A 650 6.62 18.37 7.67
N LYS A 651 5.74 17.66 6.95
CA LYS A 651 6.12 16.85 5.79
C LYS A 651 6.54 17.75 4.62
N LEU A 652 7.60 17.36 3.94
CA LEU A 652 7.98 17.95 2.65
C LEU A 652 7.02 17.43 1.56
N PRO A 653 6.42 18.29 0.75
CA PRO A 653 5.50 17.85 -0.30
C PRO A 653 6.21 17.10 -1.42
N TYR A 654 5.71 15.91 -1.74
CA TYR A 654 6.12 15.11 -2.89
C TYR A 654 4.91 14.79 -3.76
N ARG A 655 5.17 14.52 -5.04
CA ARG A 655 4.20 13.82 -5.89
C ARG A 655 4.54 12.35 -5.92
N SER A 656 3.49 11.56 -5.93
CA SER A 656 3.54 10.11 -5.99
C SER A 656 2.98 9.61 -7.33
N LEU A 657 3.23 8.34 -7.63
CA LEU A 657 2.73 7.67 -8.83
C LEU A 657 2.13 6.33 -8.45
N SER A 658 1.02 5.97 -9.09
CA SER A 658 0.53 4.61 -9.11
C SER A 658 0.61 4.04 -10.53
N PHE A 659 0.84 2.72 -10.63
CA PHE A 659 1.09 2.04 -11.89
C PHE A 659 0.11 0.90 -12.06
N ARG A 660 -0.53 0.82 -13.24
CA ARG A 660 -1.34 -0.32 -13.64
C ARG A 660 -0.64 -1.02 -14.77
N HIS A 661 -0.13 -2.23 -14.49
CA HIS A 661 0.51 -3.10 -15.46
C HIS A 661 -0.53 -4.02 -16.10
N GLU A 662 -0.48 -4.16 -17.43
CA GLU A 662 -1.35 -5.03 -18.19
C GLU A 662 -0.56 -5.77 -19.27
N THR A 663 -0.83 -7.05 -19.44
CA THR A 663 -0.31 -7.81 -20.57
C THR A 663 -1.38 -7.93 -21.65
N VAL A 664 -1.03 -7.57 -22.87
CA VAL A 664 -1.91 -7.62 -24.05
C VAL A 664 -1.47 -8.73 -25.00
N ASP A 665 -2.46 -9.40 -25.59
CA ASP A 665 -2.21 -10.52 -26.52
C ASP A 665 -1.96 -10.01 -27.95
N GLN A 666 -0.97 -9.13 -28.07
CA GLN A 666 -0.47 -8.60 -29.34
C GLN A 666 1.02 -8.30 -29.23
N GLN A 667 1.74 -8.42 -30.37
CA GLN A 667 3.19 -8.25 -30.38
C GLN A 667 3.61 -6.81 -30.04
N TRP A 668 2.88 -5.80 -30.54
CA TRP A 668 3.13 -4.38 -30.27
C TRP A 668 1.81 -3.68 -29.98
N TYR A 669 1.77 -2.88 -28.93
CA TYR A 669 0.62 -2.07 -28.53
C TYR A 669 0.66 -0.67 -29.13
N GLN A 670 1.85 -0.07 -29.17
CA GLN A 670 2.05 1.30 -29.63
C GLN A 670 3.38 1.43 -30.42
N PRO A 671 3.54 2.47 -31.25
CA PRO A 671 4.71 2.58 -32.17
C PRO A 671 6.03 2.94 -31.49
N VAL A 672 6.01 3.41 -30.23
CA VAL A 672 7.17 3.85 -29.45
C VAL A 672 7.04 3.40 -28.00
N ALA A 673 8.14 3.46 -27.25
CA ALA A 673 8.13 3.06 -25.85
C ALA A 673 7.15 3.83 -24.97
N VAL A 674 6.98 5.11 -25.19
CA VAL A 674 6.14 5.98 -24.34
C VAL A 674 5.23 6.87 -25.19
N VAL A 675 3.93 6.83 -24.88
CA VAL A 675 2.93 7.77 -25.40
C VAL A 675 2.39 8.59 -24.23
N ASN A 676 2.52 9.91 -24.31
CA ASN A 676 1.96 10.86 -23.35
C ASN A 676 0.51 11.22 -23.73
N TYR A 677 -0.33 11.42 -22.73
CA TYR A 677 -1.73 11.79 -22.86
C TYR A 677 -1.99 13.15 -22.19
N PRO A 678 -1.84 14.27 -22.89
CA PRO A 678 -2.04 15.62 -22.32
C PRO A 678 -3.48 15.93 -21.95
N SER A 679 -4.49 15.34 -22.66
CA SER A 679 -5.90 15.65 -22.43
C SER A 679 -6.33 15.44 -20.98
N PRO A 680 -7.09 16.37 -20.38
CA PRO A 680 -7.67 16.20 -19.05
C PRO A 680 -8.72 15.07 -19.00
N ASP A 681 -9.31 14.67 -20.14
CA ASP A 681 -10.29 13.59 -20.21
C ASP A 681 -9.70 12.19 -19.95
N VAL A 682 -8.38 12.08 -20.01
CA VAL A 682 -7.64 10.84 -19.78
C VAL A 682 -6.98 10.89 -18.39
N PRO A 683 -7.29 9.94 -17.47
CA PRO A 683 -6.84 10.04 -16.08
C PRO A 683 -5.35 9.73 -15.86
N TYR A 684 -4.70 9.03 -16.78
CA TYR A 684 -3.27 8.74 -16.74
C TYR A 684 -2.46 9.77 -17.56
N THR A 685 -1.18 9.90 -17.22
CA THR A 685 -0.28 10.82 -17.94
C THR A 685 0.41 10.17 -19.13
N ARG A 686 0.71 8.87 -19.03
CA ARG A 686 1.40 8.15 -20.10
C ARG A 686 1.09 6.66 -20.08
N VAL A 687 1.35 6.03 -21.22
CA VAL A 687 1.40 4.57 -21.39
C VAL A 687 2.81 4.18 -21.84
N THR A 688 3.39 3.20 -21.16
CA THR A 688 4.72 2.66 -21.49
C THR A 688 4.62 1.24 -21.99
N GLU A 689 5.27 0.93 -23.11
CA GLU A 689 5.48 -0.42 -23.63
C GLU A 689 6.96 -0.79 -23.54
N TYR A 690 7.28 -1.77 -22.70
CA TYR A 690 8.67 -2.02 -22.27
C TYR A 690 9.55 -2.70 -23.29
N LYS A 691 9.00 -3.50 -24.22
CA LYS A 691 9.81 -4.20 -25.22
C LYS A 691 10.59 -3.24 -26.12
N HIS A 692 10.08 -2.04 -26.36
CA HIS A 692 10.85 -0.98 -27.05
C HIS A 692 12.08 -0.58 -26.23
N LEU A 693 11.97 -0.50 -24.90
CA LEU A 693 13.06 -0.14 -23.99
C LEU A 693 14.06 -1.28 -23.85
N THR A 694 13.56 -2.51 -23.63
CA THR A 694 14.41 -3.67 -23.32
C THR A 694 14.96 -4.37 -24.55
N GLY A 695 14.35 -4.18 -25.72
CA GLY A 695 14.70 -4.90 -26.95
C GLY A 695 14.30 -6.38 -26.94
N GLN A 696 13.50 -6.81 -25.97
CA GLN A 696 13.03 -8.17 -25.83
C GLN A 696 12.08 -8.55 -26.99
N SER A 697 12.29 -9.72 -27.58
CA SER A 697 11.36 -10.31 -28.55
C SER A 697 10.37 -11.21 -27.81
N HIS A 698 9.08 -10.88 -27.88
CA HIS A 698 8.02 -11.64 -27.23
C HIS A 698 6.69 -11.50 -28.02
N PRO A 699 5.88 -12.57 -28.16
CA PRO A 699 4.62 -12.53 -28.92
C PRO A 699 3.55 -11.64 -28.27
N ARG A 700 3.56 -11.51 -26.93
CA ARG A 700 2.72 -10.59 -26.18
C ARG A 700 3.48 -9.34 -25.78
N SER A 701 2.76 -8.29 -25.39
CA SER A 701 3.37 -7.08 -24.89
C SER A 701 2.82 -6.71 -23.51
N SER A 702 3.67 -6.13 -22.67
CA SER A 702 3.25 -5.61 -21.37
C SER A 702 3.37 -4.10 -21.38
N ILE A 703 2.29 -3.46 -20.97
CA ILE A 703 2.12 -2.01 -20.94
C ILE A 703 1.84 -1.55 -19.52
N THR A 704 2.20 -0.31 -19.23
CA THR A 704 1.94 0.32 -17.94
C THR A 704 1.28 1.67 -18.12
N PHE A 705 0.14 1.85 -17.47
CA PHE A 705 -0.52 3.14 -17.30
C PHE A 705 0.01 3.81 -16.04
N GLU A 706 0.40 5.08 -16.15
CA GLU A 706 0.94 5.88 -15.03
C GLU A 706 -0.07 6.92 -14.57
N PHE A 707 -0.45 6.83 -13.29
CA PHE A 707 -1.42 7.73 -12.66
C PHE A 707 -0.71 8.56 -11.59
N PRO A 708 -0.57 9.87 -11.75
CA PRO A 708 -0.07 10.74 -10.69
C PRO A 708 -1.05 10.84 -9.53
N CYS A 709 -0.52 10.80 -8.31
CA CYS A 709 -1.30 10.94 -7.10
C CYS A 709 -0.61 11.85 -6.08
N ALA A 710 -1.39 12.35 -5.12
CA ALA A 710 -0.87 13.22 -4.07
C ALA A 710 -0.17 12.43 -2.95
N GLU A 711 -0.63 11.20 -2.71
CA GLU A 711 -0.17 10.35 -1.62
C GLU A 711 0.49 9.07 -2.15
N GLY A 712 1.35 8.47 -1.34
CA GLY A 712 2.10 7.26 -1.68
C GLY A 712 3.60 7.44 -1.52
N ASP A 713 4.37 6.55 -2.13
CA ASP A 713 5.83 6.65 -2.15
C ASP A 713 6.28 7.97 -2.79
N PRO A 714 7.29 8.67 -2.24
CA PRO A 714 7.75 9.94 -2.77
C PRO A 714 8.55 9.73 -4.05
N TYR A 715 8.02 10.24 -5.19
CA TYR A 715 8.73 10.19 -6.47
C TYR A 715 9.38 11.52 -6.83
N TYR A 716 8.64 12.61 -6.73
CA TYR A 716 9.09 13.93 -7.19
C TYR A 716 8.89 14.99 -6.10
N PRO A 717 9.96 15.67 -5.63
CA PRO A 717 9.83 16.86 -4.81
C PRO A 717 9.02 17.93 -5.56
N VAL A 718 8.04 18.55 -4.90
CA VAL A 718 7.23 19.60 -5.50
C VAL A 718 8.01 20.90 -5.53
N PRO A 719 8.37 21.45 -6.73
CA PRO A 719 9.28 22.59 -6.86
C PRO A 719 8.55 23.93 -6.65
N ARG A 720 8.35 24.30 -5.38
CA ARG A 720 7.81 25.59 -4.97
C ARG A 720 8.76 26.29 -4.00
N ALA A 721 8.77 27.62 -4.02
CA ALA A 721 9.65 28.42 -3.17
C ALA A 721 9.44 28.14 -1.67
N GLU A 722 8.19 27.98 -1.25
CA GLU A 722 7.83 27.64 0.13
C GLU A 722 8.38 26.27 0.58
N ASN A 723 8.34 25.27 -0.31
CA ASN A 723 8.88 23.95 -0.04
C ASN A 723 10.42 23.97 0.07
N GLN A 724 11.07 24.81 -0.73
CA GLN A 724 12.52 25.04 -0.61
C GLN A 724 12.88 25.72 0.71
N LEU A 725 12.05 26.63 1.21
CA LEU A 725 12.24 27.23 2.52
C LEU A 725 12.07 26.20 3.64
N LEU A 726 11.08 25.33 3.52
CA LEU A 726 10.90 24.23 4.47
C LEU A 726 12.09 23.25 4.43
N PHE A 727 12.54 22.87 3.22
CA PHE A 727 13.72 22.02 3.06
C PHE A 727 14.98 22.63 3.69
N LYS A 728 15.22 23.92 3.54
CA LYS A 728 16.36 24.60 4.16
C LYS A 728 16.41 24.46 5.68
N ARG A 729 15.26 24.36 6.34
CA ARG A 729 15.20 24.09 7.79
C ARG A 729 15.71 22.69 8.12
N TYR A 730 15.36 21.68 7.30
CA TYR A 730 15.89 20.31 7.43
C TYR A 730 17.36 20.24 7.05
N GLU A 731 17.77 20.92 5.99
CA GLU A 731 19.17 21.01 5.56
C GLU A 731 20.05 21.59 6.70
N ALA A 732 19.57 22.62 7.41
CA ALA A 732 20.30 23.16 8.56
C ALA A 732 20.45 22.14 9.71
N LEU A 733 19.45 21.27 9.93
CA LEU A 733 19.59 20.16 10.90
C LEU A 733 20.60 19.12 10.41
N SER A 734 20.58 18.79 9.12
CA SER A 734 21.48 17.78 8.54
C SER A 734 22.96 18.18 8.63
N LEU A 735 23.26 19.46 8.57
CA LEU A 735 24.62 19.97 8.74
C LEU A 735 25.18 19.79 10.17
N ALA A 736 24.29 19.61 11.16
CA ALA A 736 24.68 19.35 12.55
C ALA A 736 24.94 17.86 12.85
N GLU A 737 24.55 16.96 11.94
CA GLU A 737 24.71 15.52 12.08
C GLU A 737 26.12 15.09 11.62
N ALA A 738 27.08 15.02 12.55
CA ALA A 738 28.48 14.74 12.22
C ALA A 738 28.73 13.32 11.64
N GLU A 739 27.90 12.33 12.06
CA GLU A 739 28.06 10.93 11.68
C GLU A 739 27.04 10.49 10.62
N VAL A 740 26.37 11.45 9.97
CA VAL A 740 25.35 11.17 8.95
C VAL A 740 25.64 11.94 7.67
N THR A 741 25.55 11.25 6.56
CA THR A 741 25.64 11.85 5.21
C THR A 741 24.32 11.67 4.47
N PHE A 742 23.72 12.78 4.08
CA PHE A 742 22.50 12.82 3.27
C PHE A 742 22.88 12.90 1.78
N VAL A 743 22.39 11.96 0.98
CA VAL A 743 22.69 11.86 -0.46
C VAL A 743 21.51 11.28 -1.24
N GLY A 744 21.33 11.70 -2.47
CA GLY A 744 20.25 11.24 -3.34
C GLY A 744 19.06 12.21 -3.40
N ARG A 745 18.10 11.88 -4.26
CA ARG A 745 16.97 12.76 -4.63
C ARG A 745 16.11 13.16 -3.43
N LEU A 746 15.77 12.20 -2.57
CA LEU A 746 14.86 12.43 -1.44
C LEU A 746 15.57 13.12 -0.28
N ALA A 747 16.79 12.69 0.01
CA ALA A 747 17.58 13.25 1.11
C ALA A 747 18.03 14.71 0.85
N THR A 748 18.09 15.13 -0.40
CA THR A 748 18.48 16.51 -0.78
C THR A 748 17.33 17.31 -1.37
N TYR A 749 16.11 16.76 -1.37
CA TYR A 749 14.89 17.38 -1.88
C TYR A 749 15.06 18.03 -3.27
N ARG A 750 15.73 17.32 -4.20
CA ARG A 750 16.03 17.80 -5.54
C ARG A 750 15.56 16.81 -6.60
N TYR A 751 15.09 17.36 -7.70
CA TYR A 751 14.69 16.57 -8.85
C TYR A 751 15.92 16.24 -9.73
N TYR A 752 16.53 15.06 -9.48
CA TYR A 752 17.68 14.58 -10.23
C TYR A 752 17.30 13.49 -11.24
N ASN A 753 18.00 13.49 -12.39
CA ASN A 753 18.07 12.34 -13.27
C ASN A 753 19.02 11.28 -12.68
N MET A 754 18.99 10.06 -13.23
CA MET A 754 19.80 8.95 -12.70
C MET A 754 21.31 9.25 -12.70
N ASP A 755 21.82 9.81 -13.79
CA ASP A 755 23.24 10.21 -13.93
C ASP A 755 23.64 11.26 -12.88
N GLN A 756 22.77 12.24 -12.61
CA GLN A 756 23.02 13.25 -11.59
C GLN A 756 23.07 12.64 -10.18
N VAL A 757 22.25 11.64 -9.89
CA VAL A 757 22.29 10.90 -8.62
C VAL A 757 23.62 10.14 -8.50
N VAL A 758 24.05 9.45 -9.57
CA VAL A 758 25.34 8.75 -9.60
C VAL A 758 26.50 9.73 -9.41
N GLY A 759 26.50 10.85 -10.14
CA GLY A 759 27.52 11.90 -10.00
C GLY A 759 27.58 12.51 -8.59
N GLN A 760 26.43 12.75 -7.98
CA GLN A 760 26.33 13.23 -6.61
C GLN A 760 26.92 12.21 -5.62
N ALA A 761 26.60 10.93 -5.76
CA ALA A 761 27.10 9.88 -4.89
C ALA A 761 28.63 9.71 -5.03
N LEU A 762 29.17 9.71 -6.25
CA LEU A 762 30.62 9.67 -6.49
C LEU A 762 31.35 10.87 -5.87
N SER A 763 30.79 12.08 -6.02
CA SER A 763 31.33 13.29 -5.42
C SER A 763 31.28 13.24 -3.89
N THR A 764 30.18 12.74 -3.32
CA THR A 764 30.00 12.58 -1.87
C THR A 764 30.98 11.57 -1.29
N TYR A 765 31.17 10.42 -1.96
CA TYR A 765 32.20 9.45 -1.57
C TYR A 765 33.60 10.08 -1.52
N ARG A 766 33.98 10.83 -2.56
CA ARG A 766 35.30 11.51 -2.59
C ARG A 766 35.48 12.49 -1.42
N ARG A 767 34.45 13.23 -1.05
CA ARG A 767 34.48 14.14 0.10
C ARG A 767 34.62 13.39 1.42
N LEU A 768 33.91 12.30 1.61
CA LEU A 768 33.98 11.47 2.82
C LEU A 768 35.38 10.88 2.99
N VAL A 769 35.97 10.33 1.95
CA VAL A 769 37.30 9.72 2.02
C VAL A 769 38.40 10.79 2.22
N ASN A 770 38.34 11.93 1.52
CA ASN A 770 39.32 13.00 1.65
C ASN A 770 39.22 13.74 2.98
N GLY A 771 37.97 13.94 3.51
CA GLY A 771 37.74 14.53 4.82
C GLY A 771 38.27 13.66 5.97
N ALA A 772 38.11 12.33 5.85
CA ALA A 772 38.67 11.37 6.80
C ALA A 772 40.20 11.35 6.81
N ALA A 773 40.83 11.71 5.68
CA ALA A 773 42.29 11.85 5.61
C ALA A 773 42.85 13.12 6.32
N GLN A 774 42.02 14.16 6.49
CA GLN A 774 42.37 15.41 7.16
C GLN A 774 42.13 15.39 8.68
N VAL A 775 41.37 14.44 9.22
CA VAL A 775 40.97 14.35 10.64
C VAL A 775 41.66 13.17 11.35
N ARG A 776 42.89 12.86 11.05
CA ARG A 776 43.76 12.08 11.93
C ARG A 776 44.79 13.01 12.58
N PRO A 777 44.51 13.59 13.77
CA PRO A 777 45.61 14.11 14.59
C PRO A 777 46.41 12.93 15.12
N ALA A 778 47.72 13.05 15.04
CA ALA A 778 48.66 12.12 15.62
C ALA A 778 48.27 11.85 17.09
N ARG A 779 48.22 10.58 17.48
CA ARG A 779 48.22 10.21 18.91
C ARG A 779 49.46 10.81 19.57
N VAL A 780 49.29 11.91 20.29
CA VAL A 780 50.27 12.40 21.22
C VAL A 780 50.21 11.50 22.45
N ALA A 781 51.28 10.76 22.66
CA ALA A 781 51.51 10.02 23.91
C ALA A 781 51.49 10.99 25.07
N SER A 782 50.64 10.79 26.07
CA SER A 782 50.65 11.49 27.35
C SER A 782 51.89 11.10 28.14
N PRO A 783 52.70 12.04 28.61
CA PRO A 783 53.60 11.75 29.70
C PRO A 783 52.84 11.83 31.03
N ALA A 784 53.09 10.81 31.84
CA ALA A 784 52.62 10.76 33.24
C ALA A 784 53.25 11.81 34.12
N GLY A 785 52.43 12.41 34.98
CA GLY A 785 52.79 12.81 36.33
C GLY A 785 53.49 14.17 36.50
N GLN A 786 52.76 15.08 37.08
CA GLN A 786 53.19 15.75 38.34
C GLN A 786 52.11 16.66 38.91
N LEU A 787 51.68 16.33 40.13
CA LEU A 787 50.97 17.21 41.03
C LEU A 787 51.87 18.39 41.39
N VAL A 788 51.34 19.62 41.34
CA VAL A 788 51.70 20.68 42.27
C VAL A 788 50.47 21.50 42.66
N GLN A 789 50.29 21.64 43.93
CA GLN A 789 49.34 22.52 44.63
C GLN A 789 49.66 24.01 44.47
N ALA A 790 48.63 24.79 44.63
CA ALA A 790 48.60 26.05 45.34
C ALA A 790 48.22 27.29 44.49
N GLY A 791 47.22 28.03 45.05
CA GLY A 791 46.88 29.37 44.75
C GLY A 791 45.40 29.62 44.57
#